data_0c5ec716a5c1d51746d527b9494c6241
#
_entry.id   0c5ec716a5c1d51746d527b9494c6241
#
_cell.length_a   1.000
_cell.length_b   1.000
_cell.length_c   1.000
_cell.angle_alpha   90.00
_cell.angle_beta   90.00
_cell.angle_gamma   90.00
#
_symmetry.space_group_name_H-M   'P 1'
#
loop_
_entity.id
_entity.type
_entity.pdbx_description
1 polymer ?
#
loop_
_entity_poly.entity_id
_entity_poly.type
_entity_poly.pdbx_seq_one_letter_code
_entity_poly.pdbx_strand_id
1 'polypeptide(L)'
;MCEHVFVRWDSQDVERERESRLPGLAEPSTTRTFDAPEAMGMRFHEVEARSALNRVPGRSLPFNWTVNPYRGCSHACTYCADGDTPILMSDGSHRPLRDLRAGDSIYGTARIGNYRRYVVTQVLAHWTTRKPAYRVTLEDGTELVASGDHRFLSDRGWKHVTGAEHGRRRRPHLTMSSELMGVGAFTATTAETHAYRRGYLAGMIRGDGHVGSYAYERFERRRDVHRFRLALADGEALSRAQTFFAGAGMPTTSFAFSAGNERLRPVMAIRSSARESVNRVRELIAWPTSPEPDWTSGFLAGIFDAEGSYSGGILRIRNTDEEILRRVSRSLSLIGVPSSLERGEGRAGTIRVLEGLPRHLRFFHRTNPAITRKRSIVGTAIKSKARLKVVSIEPLPGRRRLFDITTGTGDFIANGVVSHNCFARPTHRYLDLNAREDFEREIVVKVNVPERLRAELRRPSWKGEAVALGTNTDPYQWVEGRYGLTRAIWEVLLEARNPATVLTKSPLLLRDIDLFKKLVDVAGFAASLSIPTIDERAWRASEPRTPHPRKRIEAVAELNRAGVPAHVLIAPLMPGINDSPKQVEEILALCGEAGATTVGGLGLHLKGEVREIFLDWLRGYRPDLLDRYERLYAGGAFLPRQERDRLAGLIKRGRRRAGVGASRFQVPAAGRAAAEEAEAVDARGSPTPQPRLF
;
A
#
# COMPACT_ATOMS: atom_id res chain seq x y z
N MET A 1 8.12 18.16 48.16
CA MET A 1 9.21 18.14 47.18
C MET A 1 8.65 17.47 45.91
N CYS A 2 8.33 18.26 44.89
CA CYS A 2 7.92 17.71 43.61
C CYS A 2 9.18 17.22 42.89
N GLU A 3 9.36 15.91 42.80
CA GLU A 3 10.32 15.34 41.87
C GLU A 3 9.89 15.75 40.47
N HIS A 4 10.66 16.62 39.85
CA HIS A 4 10.60 16.87 38.42
C HIS A 4 10.88 15.52 37.73
N VAL A 5 9.87 14.96 37.12
CA VAL A 5 10.05 13.88 36.14
C VAL A 5 10.89 14.48 35.01
N PHE A 6 12.21 14.26 35.07
CA PHE A 6 13.12 14.60 34.01
C PHE A 6 12.65 13.84 32.76
N VAL A 7 12.07 14.54 31.81
CA VAL A 7 11.75 13.98 30.52
C VAL A 7 13.08 13.69 29.82
N ARG A 8 13.31 12.44 29.48
CA ARG A 8 14.56 11.85 28.92
C ARG A 8 15.12 12.59 27.68
N TRP A 9 14.50 13.65 27.23
CA TRP A 9 14.73 14.39 25.99
C TRP A 9 15.39 15.77 26.18
N ASP A 10 15.51 16.29 27.39
CA ASP A 10 16.01 17.65 27.61
C ASP A 10 17.50 17.84 27.33
N SER A 11 18.25 16.74 27.22
CA SER A 11 19.69 16.73 26.96
C SER A 11 20.10 16.36 25.53
N GLN A 12 19.15 16.23 24.59
CA GLN A 12 19.47 15.80 23.22
C GLN A 12 19.70 17.00 22.30
N ASP A 13 20.80 16.95 21.54
CA ASP A 13 21.14 17.96 20.56
C ASP A 13 20.13 18.03 19.43
N VAL A 14 19.83 19.25 18.99
CA VAL A 14 18.94 19.56 17.88
C VAL A 14 19.79 20.08 16.73
N GLU A 15 19.87 19.32 15.65
CA GLU A 15 20.48 19.80 14.42
C GLU A 15 19.52 20.72 13.67
N ARG A 16 19.95 21.94 13.37
CA ARG A 16 19.20 22.91 12.60
C ARG A 16 19.58 22.77 11.12
N GLU A 17 18.68 22.17 10.32
CA GLU A 17 18.83 22.14 8.88
C GLU A 17 18.35 23.47 8.25
N ARG A 18 18.86 23.76 7.05
CA ARG A 18 18.59 25.01 6.32
C ARG A 18 17.09 25.27 6.12
N GLU A 19 16.71 26.53 5.97
CA GLU A 19 15.38 26.94 5.54
C GLU A 19 14.95 26.15 4.30
N SER A 20 13.86 25.42 4.42
CA SER A 20 13.27 24.64 3.33
C SER A 20 11.87 25.15 3.04
N ARG A 21 11.44 25.10 1.79
CA ARG A 21 10.04 25.32 1.44
C ARG A 21 9.34 23.98 1.34
N LEU A 22 8.33 23.79 2.17
CA LEU A 22 7.42 22.66 1.98
C LEU A 22 6.58 22.89 0.71
N PRO A 23 6.45 21.91 -0.19
CA PRO A 23 5.50 21.99 -1.29
C PRO A 23 4.11 22.35 -0.74
N GLY A 24 3.40 23.28 -1.40
CA GLY A 24 2.08 23.73 -0.96
C GLY A 24 2.03 24.75 0.19
N LEU A 25 3.18 25.22 0.72
CA LEU A 25 3.27 26.36 1.63
C LEU A 25 3.97 27.54 0.97
N ALA A 26 3.35 28.72 1.04
CA ALA A 26 3.90 29.96 0.48
C ALA A 26 5.05 30.54 1.33
N GLU A 27 5.12 30.17 2.61
CA GLU A 27 6.06 30.71 3.59
C GLU A 27 7.21 29.72 3.88
N PRO A 28 8.44 30.21 4.20
CA PRO A 28 9.57 29.36 4.54
C PRO A 28 9.27 28.58 5.83
N SER A 29 9.75 27.33 5.90
CA SER A 29 9.70 26.48 7.10
C SER A 29 11.11 26.21 7.61
N THR A 30 11.28 26.16 8.93
CA THR A 30 12.53 25.68 9.52
C THR A 30 12.39 24.18 9.77
N THR A 31 13.29 23.40 9.18
CA THR A 31 13.31 21.93 9.37
C THR A 31 14.26 21.59 10.51
N ARG A 32 13.78 20.76 11.47
CA ARG A 32 14.57 20.21 12.57
C ARG A 32 14.58 18.72 12.56
N THR A 33 15.69 18.14 12.96
CA THR A 33 15.83 16.71 13.28
C THR A 33 16.27 16.55 14.73
N PHE A 34 15.91 15.43 15.36
CA PHE A 34 16.30 15.12 16.71
C PHE A 34 17.11 13.82 16.74
N ASP A 35 18.23 13.80 17.43
CA ASP A 35 19.03 12.61 17.66
C ASP A 35 18.42 11.77 18.81
N ALA A 36 17.21 11.28 18.56
CA ALA A 36 16.49 10.40 19.46
C ALA A 36 16.06 9.14 18.73
N PRO A 37 16.15 7.95 19.34
CA PRO A 37 15.75 6.71 18.68
C PRO A 37 14.32 6.74 18.12
N GLU A 38 13.42 7.44 18.82
CA GLU A 38 12.02 7.60 18.43
C GLU A 38 11.82 8.62 17.30
N ALA A 39 12.75 9.57 17.13
CA ALA A 39 12.73 10.59 16.09
C ALA A 39 13.59 10.24 14.88
N MET A 40 14.33 9.15 14.93
CA MET A 40 15.31 8.81 13.92
C MET A 40 14.69 8.70 12.52
N GLY A 41 15.15 9.58 11.61
CA GLY A 41 14.64 9.69 10.25
C GLY A 41 13.35 10.50 10.11
N MET A 42 12.91 11.22 11.13
CA MET A 42 11.80 12.18 11.06
C MET A 42 12.35 13.60 10.93
N ARG A 43 11.66 14.40 10.11
CA ARG A 43 11.89 15.86 10.00
C ARG A 43 10.68 16.58 10.54
N PHE A 44 10.95 17.61 11.31
CA PHE A 44 9.93 18.44 11.93
C PHE A 44 9.97 19.80 11.26
N HIS A 45 8.91 20.12 10.54
CA HIS A 45 8.77 21.39 9.83
C HIS A 45 8.04 22.38 10.72
N GLU A 46 8.77 23.29 11.30
CA GLU A 46 8.21 24.40 12.05
C GLU A 46 7.62 25.41 11.08
N VAL A 47 6.33 25.64 11.19
CA VAL A 47 5.58 26.55 10.33
C VAL A 47 4.73 27.49 11.16
N GLU A 48 4.48 28.69 10.64
CA GLU A 48 3.52 29.62 11.21
C GLU A 48 2.12 29.35 10.65
N ALA A 49 1.19 29.00 11.53
CA ALA A 49 -0.20 28.83 11.15
C ALA A 49 -0.92 30.19 11.01
N ARG A 50 -1.75 30.35 10.00
CA ARG A 50 -2.60 31.53 9.81
C ARG A 50 -3.80 31.54 10.77
N SER A 51 -4.29 30.35 11.16
CA SER A 51 -5.40 30.15 12.07
C SER A 51 -5.13 28.95 12.96
N ALA A 52 -5.57 29.04 14.22
CA ALA A 52 -5.51 27.95 15.20
C ALA A 52 -6.83 27.18 15.24
N LEU A 53 -7.96 27.89 15.21
CA LEU A 53 -9.30 27.33 15.24
C LEU A 53 -9.72 26.79 13.86
N ASN A 54 -10.14 25.52 13.83
CA ASN A 54 -10.67 24.91 12.63
C ASN A 54 -12.13 24.55 12.86
N ARG A 55 -13.03 25.07 12.03
CA ARG A 55 -14.46 24.75 12.07
C ARG A 55 -14.71 23.34 11.55
N VAL A 56 -15.48 22.56 12.28
CA VAL A 56 -15.88 21.20 11.87
C VAL A 56 -17.15 21.28 11.03
N PRO A 57 -17.17 20.82 9.79
CA PRO A 57 -18.38 20.83 8.98
C PRO A 57 -19.35 19.73 9.45
N GLY A 58 -20.62 20.11 9.65
CA GLY A 58 -21.73 19.20 9.98
C GLY A 58 -22.07 19.13 11.48
N ARG A 59 -23.32 18.72 11.77
CA ARG A 59 -23.89 18.68 13.14
C ARG A 59 -23.75 17.33 13.85
N SER A 60 -22.88 16.44 13.37
CA SER A 60 -22.78 15.06 13.90
C SER A 60 -21.87 14.90 15.10
N LEU A 61 -21.03 15.91 15.40
CA LEU A 61 -20.10 15.90 16.53
C LEU A 61 -20.56 16.89 17.60
N PRO A 62 -20.22 16.66 18.88
CA PRO A 62 -20.63 17.48 19.99
C PRO A 62 -19.80 18.77 20.17
N PHE A 63 -18.98 19.13 19.21
CA PHE A 63 -18.16 20.33 19.16
C PHE A 63 -18.10 20.85 17.72
N ASN A 64 -17.98 22.16 17.58
CA ASN A 64 -17.90 22.83 16.28
C ASN A 64 -16.47 23.27 15.92
N TRP A 65 -15.55 23.28 16.89
CA TRP A 65 -14.21 23.80 16.73
C TRP A 65 -13.13 22.82 17.20
N THR A 66 -12.03 22.77 16.46
CA THR A 66 -10.88 21.96 16.82
C THR A 66 -9.57 22.75 16.71
N VAL A 67 -8.59 22.37 17.51
CA VAL A 67 -7.20 22.84 17.40
C VAL A 67 -6.29 21.63 17.19
N ASN A 68 -5.41 21.74 16.19
CA ASN A 68 -4.45 20.70 15.87
C ASN A 68 -3.05 21.30 15.71
N PRO A 69 -2.19 21.24 16.76
CA PRO A 69 -0.85 21.82 16.71
C PRO A 69 0.11 21.06 15.78
N TYR A 70 -0.19 19.80 15.54
CA TYR A 70 0.62 18.94 14.67
C TYR A 70 -0.18 18.44 13.48
N ARG A 71 0.54 18.20 12.35
CA ARG A 71 0.03 17.41 11.23
C ARG A 71 1.06 16.33 10.89
N GLY A 72 0.62 15.12 10.73
CA GLY A 72 1.47 13.93 10.69
C GLY A 72 1.45 13.19 12.02
N CYS A 73 1.94 11.96 12.02
CA CYS A 73 1.91 11.12 13.21
C CYS A 73 3.18 10.29 13.31
N SER A 74 3.90 10.46 14.41
CA SER A 74 5.16 9.76 14.70
C SER A 74 5.02 8.25 14.96
N HIS A 75 3.83 7.68 14.84
CA HIS A 75 3.59 6.24 15.03
C HIS A 75 4.00 5.36 13.85
N ALA A 76 4.90 5.83 13.00
CA ALA A 76 5.41 5.31 11.74
C ALA A 76 5.54 3.78 11.61
N CYS A 77 4.95 3.19 10.55
CA CYS A 77 5.10 1.80 10.15
C CYS A 77 5.83 1.72 8.81
N THR A 78 7.13 1.42 8.77
CA THR A 78 7.92 1.34 7.53
C THR A 78 8.40 -0.08 7.26
N TYR A 79 8.08 -0.60 6.08
CA TYR A 79 8.53 -1.89 5.56
C TYR A 79 9.47 -1.62 4.39
N CYS A 80 10.74 -2.02 4.46
CA CYS A 80 11.75 -1.66 3.46
C CYS A 80 12.53 -2.87 3.00
N ALA A 81 12.80 -2.92 1.67
CA ALA A 81 13.61 -3.94 1.02
C ALA A 81 14.81 -3.32 0.29
N ASP A 82 15.77 -4.15 -0.12
CA ASP A 82 16.95 -3.72 -0.88
C ASP A 82 16.56 -3.15 -2.24
N GLY A 83 17.29 -2.12 -2.70
CA GLY A 83 17.00 -1.44 -3.95
C GLY A 83 17.18 -2.31 -5.21
N ASP A 84 18.04 -3.33 -5.14
CA ASP A 84 18.27 -4.27 -6.24
C ASP A 84 17.19 -5.37 -6.32
N THR A 85 16.27 -5.43 -5.35
CA THR A 85 15.18 -6.40 -5.34
C THR A 85 14.33 -6.26 -6.61
N PRO A 86 14.24 -7.28 -7.47
CA PRO A 86 13.45 -7.20 -8.69
C PRO A 86 11.95 -7.26 -8.38
N ILE A 87 11.19 -6.32 -8.94
CA ILE A 87 9.75 -6.17 -8.76
C ILE A 87 9.04 -6.56 -10.05
N LEU A 88 7.99 -7.38 -9.97
CA LEU A 88 7.22 -7.84 -11.11
C LEU A 88 6.35 -6.72 -11.67
N MET A 89 6.64 -6.29 -12.90
CA MET A 89 5.88 -5.27 -13.64
C MET A 89 4.61 -5.84 -14.27
N SER A 90 3.62 -5.00 -14.52
CA SER A 90 2.33 -5.41 -15.10
C SER A 90 2.44 -5.98 -16.52
N ASP A 91 3.50 -5.66 -17.25
CA ASP A 91 3.81 -6.21 -18.57
C ASP A 91 4.50 -7.59 -18.49
N GLY A 92 4.72 -8.13 -17.29
CA GLY A 92 5.38 -9.41 -17.05
C GLY A 92 6.92 -9.32 -17.05
N SER A 93 7.51 -8.15 -17.21
CA SER A 93 8.94 -7.89 -16.97
C SER A 93 9.23 -7.71 -15.49
N HIS A 94 10.48 -7.54 -15.12
CA HIS A 94 10.85 -7.12 -13.77
C HIS A 94 11.84 -5.96 -13.80
N ARG A 95 11.77 -5.10 -12.76
CA ARG A 95 12.62 -3.92 -12.60
C ARG A 95 13.12 -3.83 -11.16
N PRO A 96 14.37 -3.37 -10.91
CA PRO A 96 14.85 -3.13 -9.56
C PRO A 96 13.96 -2.15 -8.78
N LEU A 97 13.74 -2.44 -7.50
CA LEU A 97 12.90 -1.59 -6.63
C LEU A 97 13.34 -0.13 -6.62
N ARG A 98 14.66 0.14 -6.66
CA ARG A 98 15.22 1.51 -6.70
C ARG A 98 14.86 2.31 -7.94
N ASP A 99 14.53 1.65 -9.05
CA ASP A 99 14.27 2.27 -10.35
C ASP A 99 12.78 2.52 -10.60
N LEU A 100 11.91 2.10 -9.67
CA LEU A 100 10.48 2.33 -9.76
C LEU A 100 10.13 3.80 -9.50
N ARG A 101 9.05 4.24 -10.14
CA ARG A 101 8.51 5.60 -10.00
C ARG A 101 7.01 5.55 -9.70
N ALA A 102 6.50 6.61 -9.08
CA ALA A 102 5.05 6.78 -8.94
C ALA A 102 4.41 6.81 -10.33
N GLY A 103 3.32 6.03 -10.49
CA GLY A 103 2.65 5.81 -11.78
C GLY A 103 3.04 4.49 -12.46
N ASP A 104 4.16 3.86 -12.12
CA ASP A 104 4.52 2.55 -12.65
C ASP A 104 3.45 1.50 -12.31
N SER A 105 3.08 0.70 -13.30
CA SER A 105 2.13 -0.40 -13.14
C SER A 105 2.87 -1.70 -12.81
N ILE A 106 2.54 -2.31 -11.69
CA ILE A 106 3.17 -3.54 -11.18
C ILE A 106 2.12 -4.58 -10.80
N TYR A 107 2.54 -5.79 -10.51
CA TYR A 107 1.68 -6.78 -9.88
C TYR A 107 1.68 -6.63 -8.37
N GLY A 108 0.49 -6.58 -7.81
CA GLY A 108 0.18 -6.83 -6.42
C GLY A 108 -0.80 -8.00 -6.30
N THR A 109 -1.43 -8.13 -5.14
CA THR A 109 -2.38 -9.22 -4.91
C THR A 109 -3.69 -8.73 -4.30
N ALA A 110 -4.80 -9.37 -4.67
CA ALA A 110 -6.10 -9.16 -4.04
C ALA A 110 -6.75 -10.51 -3.72
N ARG A 111 -7.55 -10.56 -2.66
CA ARG A 111 -8.36 -11.74 -2.37
C ARG A 111 -9.66 -11.66 -3.17
N ILE A 112 -9.85 -12.64 -4.06
CA ILE A 112 -11.04 -12.77 -4.90
C ILE A 112 -11.63 -14.16 -4.62
N GLY A 113 -12.78 -14.19 -3.96
CA GLY A 113 -13.34 -15.42 -3.41
C GLY A 113 -12.42 -16.07 -2.38
N ASN A 114 -12.25 -17.37 -2.45
CA ASN A 114 -11.44 -18.14 -1.48
C ASN A 114 -9.92 -18.05 -1.71
N TYR A 115 -9.46 -17.42 -2.80
CA TYR A 115 -8.05 -17.39 -3.18
C TYR A 115 -7.52 -15.97 -3.28
N ARG A 116 -6.26 -15.78 -2.86
CA ARG A 116 -5.50 -14.58 -3.20
C ARG A 116 -5.02 -14.71 -4.64
N ARG A 117 -5.23 -13.65 -5.46
CA ARG A 117 -4.93 -13.64 -6.90
C ARG A 117 -4.04 -12.46 -7.26
N TYR A 118 -3.24 -12.62 -8.30
CA TYR A 118 -2.47 -11.52 -8.87
C TYR A 118 -3.40 -10.50 -9.54
N VAL A 119 -3.17 -9.22 -9.26
CA VAL A 119 -3.87 -8.08 -9.88
C VAL A 119 -2.87 -7.00 -10.25
N VAL A 120 -3.21 -6.18 -11.25
CA VAL A 120 -2.40 -5.01 -11.56
C VAL A 120 -2.70 -3.92 -10.55
N THR A 121 -1.66 -3.26 -10.06
CA THR A 121 -1.71 -2.11 -9.16
C THR A 121 -0.69 -1.07 -9.59
N GLN A 122 -0.84 0.16 -9.13
CA GLN A 122 0.12 1.24 -9.41
C GLN A 122 1.01 1.51 -8.22
N VAL A 123 2.26 1.85 -8.51
CA VAL A 123 3.15 2.47 -7.55
C VAL A 123 2.65 3.89 -7.31
N LEU A 124 2.26 4.16 -6.10
CA LEU A 124 1.69 5.44 -5.71
C LEU A 124 2.73 6.35 -5.05
N ALA A 125 3.78 5.78 -4.43
CA ALA A 125 4.96 6.45 -3.90
C ALA A 125 6.16 5.52 -3.85
N HIS A 126 7.37 6.12 -3.82
CA HIS A 126 8.66 5.43 -3.74
C HIS A 126 9.62 6.25 -2.89
N TRP A 127 10.32 5.63 -1.94
CA TRP A 127 11.24 6.33 -1.02
C TRP A 127 12.36 5.43 -0.51
N THR A 128 13.31 6.05 0.21
CA THR A 128 14.47 5.34 0.77
C THR A 128 14.63 5.59 2.26
N THR A 129 15.25 4.65 2.96
CA THR A 129 15.62 4.77 4.37
C THR A 129 16.91 4.04 4.65
N ARG A 130 17.56 4.32 5.79
CA ARG A 130 18.71 3.55 6.27
C ARG A 130 18.33 2.76 7.52
N LYS A 131 18.36 1.43 7.41
CA LYS A 131 18.03 0.50 8.51
C LYS A 131 18.99 -0.70 8.56
N PRO A 132 19.09 -1.39 9.72
CA PRO A 132 19.65 -2.73 9.76
C PRO A 132 18.86 -3.63 8.80
N ALA A 133 19.59 -4.43 8.01
CA ALA A 133 19.01 -5.30 7.03
C ALA A 133 19.32 -6.77 7.33
N TYR A 134 18.52 -7.67 6.83
CA TYR A 134 18.64 -9.11 6.97
C TYR A 134 18.52 -9.74 5.60
N ARG A 135 19.33 -10.77 5.34
CA ARG A 135 19.19 -11.64 4.19
C ARG A 135 18.31 -12.82 4.60
N VAL A 136 17.24 -13.04 3.87
CA VAL A 136 16.36 -14.20 3.99
C VAL A 136 16.60 -15.07 2.77
N THR A 137 17.09 -16.29 2.95
CA THR A 137 17.31 -17.25 1.86
C THR A 137 16.22 -18.32 1.91
N LEU A 138 15.70 -18.68 0.74
CA LEU A 138 14.66 -19.70 0.58
C LEU A 138 15.24 -20.97 -0.02
N GLU A 139 14.53 -22.08 0.11
CA GLU A 139 14.93 -23.43 -0.34
C GLU A 139 15.22 -23.51 -1.85
N ASP A 140 14.54 -22.68 -2.66
CA ASP A 140 14.77 -22.60 -4.10
C ASP A 140 15.96 -21.71 -4.50
N GLY A 141 16.69 -21.15 -3.53
CA GLY A 141 17.80 -20.22 -3.73
C GLY A 141 17.36 -18.75 -3.86
N THR A 142 16.08 -18.43 -3.70
CA THR A 142 15.62 -17.03 -3.69
C THR A 142 16.21 -16.28 -2.50
N GLU A 143 16.86 -15.15 -2.75
CA GLU A 143 17.35 -14.25 -1.71
C GLU A 143 16.49 -12.99 -1.65
N LEU A 144 16.17 -12.57 -0.44
CA LEU A 144 15.41 -11.35 -0.12
C LEU A 144 16.20 -10.58 0.92
N VAL A 145 16.56 -9.33 0.62
CA VAL A 145 17.22 -8.44 1.58
C VAL A 145 16.24 -7.38 2.02
N ALA A 146 15.94 -7.35 3.32
CA ALA A 146 14.91 -6.45 3.86
C ALA A 146 15.21 -6.02 5.30
N SER A 147 14.54 -4.97 5.78
CA SER A 147 14.61 -4.55 7.18
C SER A 147 13.97 -5.60 8.12
N GLY A 148 14.37 -5.64 9.36
CA GLY A 148 13.77 -6.54 10.37
C GLY A 148 12.25 -6.34 10.55
N ASP A 149 11.76 -5.14 10.22
CA ASP A 149 10.35 -4.79 10.30
C ASP A 149 9.55 -5.18 9.05
N HIS A 150 10.23 -5.50 7.95
CA HIS A 150 9.59 -5.90 6.70
C HIS A 150 8.73 -7.14 6.88
N ARG A 151 7.64 -7.24 6.13
CA ARG A 151 6.72 -8.39 6.19
C ARG A 151 6.60 -9.08 4.85
N PHE A 152 6.72 -10.40 4.88
CA PHE A 152 6.41 -11.28 3.77
C PHE A 152 5.16 -12.10 4.05
N LEU A 153 4.39 -12.39 3.03
CA LEU A 153 3.23 -13.29 3.16
C LEU A 153 3.71 -14.73 3.24
N SER A 154 3.33 -15.44 4.31
CA SER A 154 3.54 -16.88 4.48
C SER A 154 2.21 -17.64 4.38
N ASP A 155 2.29 -18.97 4.37
CA ASP A 155 1.16 -19.90 4.48
C ASP A 155 0.26 -19.60 5.69
N ARG A 156 0.85 -19.04 6.76
CA ARG A 156 0.17 -18.68 8.03
C ARG A 156 -0.06 -17.19 8.19
N GLY A 157 -0.04 -16.42 7.09
CA GLY A 157 -0.26 -14.98 7.07
C GLY A 157 1.03 -14.15 7.08
N TRP A 158 0.89 -12.85 7.30
CA TRP A 158 1.99 -11.89 7.27
C TRP A 158 2.96 -12.05 8.44
N LYS A 159 4.25 -12.22 8.16
CA LYS A 159 5.31 -12.37 9.16
C LYS A 159 6.42 -11.34 8.96
N HIS A 160 6.88 -10.74 10.05
CA HIS A 160 8.05 -9.87 10.05
C HIS A 160 9.34 -10.68 9.83
N VAL A 161 10.37 -10.06 9.28
CA VAL A 161 11.68 -10.71 9.11
C VAL A 161 12.25 -11.11 10.48
N THR A 162 12.17 -10.22 11.49
CA THR A 162 12.70 -10.53 12.83
C THR A 162 11.62 -10.49 13.91
N GLY A 163 11.85 -11.29 14.95
CA GLY A 163 11.02 -11.36 16.15
C GLY A 163 11.42 -10.33 17.21
N ALA A 164 11.45 -9.03 16.86
CA ALA A 164 11.78 -8.00 17.85
C ALA A 164 10.91 -8.15 19.11
N GLU A 165 11.54 -8.05 20.27
CA GLU A 165 10.85 -8.17 21.55
C GLU A 165 10.06 -6.89 21.83
N HIS A 166 8.76 -7.06 22.11
CA HIS A 166 7.89 -6.03 22.65
C HIS A 166 7.26 -6.60 23.92
N GLY A 167 7.89 -6.34 25.07
CA GLY A 167 7.53 -6.97 26.32
C GLY A 167 7.89 -8.47 26.36
N ARG A 168 7.09 -9.31 27.05
CA ARG A 168 7.35 -10.75 27.22
C ARG A 168 7.07 -11.62 25.98
N ARG A 169 6.58 -11.08 24.85
CA ARG A 169 6.22 -11.87 23.65
C ARG A 169 6.87 -11.31 22.40
N ARG A 170 7.37 -12.22 21.54
CA ARG A 170 7.88 -11.88 20.21
C ARG A 170 6.73 -11.67 19.21
N ARG A 171 6.86 -10.68 18.32
CA ARG A 171 5.93 -10.46 17.19
C ARG A 171 5.96 -11.66 16.23
N PRO A 172 4.87 -11.96 15.46
CA PRO A 172 4.91 -12.98 14.43
C PRO A 172 6.05 -12.71 13.45
N HIS A 173 6.99 -13.62 13.35
CA HIS A 173 8.18 -13.47 12.53
C HIS A 173 8.51 -14.74 11.77
N LEU A 174 9.37 -14.59 10.79
CA LEU A 174 9.88 -15.70 10.01
C LEU A 174 10.74 -16.63 10.88
N THR A 175 10.58 -17.91 10.63
CA THR A 175 11.37 -19.01 11.20
C THR A 175 11.74 -19.97 10.08
N MET A 176 12.68 -20.87 10.31
CA MET A 176 13.08 -21.92 9.36
C MET A 176 11.92 -22.85 8.95
N SER A 177 10.79 -22.81 9.65
CA SER A 177 9.58 -23.54 9.27
C SER A 177 8.57 -22.70 8.51
N SER A 178 8.88 -21.44 8.20
CA SER A 178 7.97 -20.54 7.47
C SER A 178 8.06 -20.82 5.98
N GLU A 179 6.91 -21.01 5.33
CA GLU A 179 6.80 -21.14 3.88
C GLU A 179 6.20 -19.86 3.32
N LEU A 180 6.92 -19.19 2.41
CA LEU A 180 6.48 -17.92 1.81
C LEU A 180 5.57 -18.18 0.62
N MET A 181 4.73 -17.19 0.31
CA MET A 181 3.77 -17.26 -0.79
C MET A 181 4.31 -16.52 -2.00
N GLY A 182 4.32 -17.20 -3.16
CA GLY A 182 4.83 -16.59 -4.38
C GLY A 182 5.19 -17.60 -5.46
N VAL A 183 6.13 -17.22 -6.31
CA VAL A 183 6.58 -17.99 -7.48
C VAL A 183 8.08 -18.30 -7.46
N GLY A 184 8.83 -17.76 -6.50
CA GLY A 184 10.28 -17.86 -6.41
C GLY A 184 11.02 -16.86 -7.29
N ALA A 185 12.36 -16.92 -7.23
CA ALA A 185 13.24 -15.95 -7.88
C ALA A 185 12.96 -15.78 -9.38
N PHE A 186 13.00 -14.54 -9.83
CA PHE A 186 12.89 -14.21 -11.24
C PHE A 186 14.18 -14.60 -11.98
N THR A 187 14.02 -15.07 -13.20
CA THR A 187 15.15 -15.34 -14.09
C THR A 187 15.52 -14.07 -14.85
N ALA A 188 16.81 -13.83 -15.06
CA ALA A 188 17.26 -12.72 -15.88
C ALA A 188 16.65 -12.76 -17.28
N THR A 189 16.27 -11.60 -17.79
CA THR A 189 15.74 -11.45 -19.14
C THR A 189 16.88 -11.60 -20.14
N THR A 190 16.65 -12.34 -21.21
CA THR A 190 17.64 -12.51 -22.30
C THR A 190 17.79 -11.18 -23.04
N ALA A 191 19.05 -10.80 -23.32
CA ALA A 191 19.34 -9.61 -24.12
C ALA A 191 18.88 -9.79 -25.58
N GLU A 192 18.41 -8.73 -26.21
CA GLU A 192 18.02 -8.71 -27.61
C GLU A 192 19.24 -8.65 -28.55
N THR A 193 20.13 -9.64 -28.44
CA THR A 193 21.31 -9.80 -29.29
C THR A 193 20.93 -10.05 -30.76
N HIS A 194 21.88 -10.02 -31.67
CA HIS A 194 21.66 -10.36 -33.08
C HIS A 194 21.10 -11.80 -33.21
N ALA A 195 21.62 -12.75 -32.44
CA ALA A 195 21.13 -14.12 -32.43
C ALA A 195 19.68 -14.21 -31.96
N TYR A 196 19.32 -13.50 -30.85
CA TYR A 196 17.95 -13.39 -30.37
C TYR A 196 17.00 -12.86 -31.45
N ARG A 197 17.36 -11.74 -32.12
CA ARG A 197 16.53 -11.12 -33.15
C ARG A 197 16.29 -12.07 -34.35
N ARG A 198 17.33 -12.80 -34.78
CA ARG A 198 17.18 -13.86 -35.81
C ARG A 198 16.25 -14.97 -35.35
N GLY A 199 16.40 -15.43 -34.11
CA GLY A 199 15.52 -16.45 -33.52
C GLY A 199 14.08 -15.97 -33.50
N TYR A 200 13.83 -14.75 -33.04
CA TYR A 200 12.50 -14.15 -32.98
C TYR A 200 11.83 -14.10 -34.36
N LEU A 201 12.55 -13.59 -35.36
CA LEU A 201 12.04 -13.57 -36.76
C LEU A 201 11.78 -14.97 -37.29
N ALA A 202 12.65 -15.96 -37.00
CA ALA A 202 12.45 -17.32 -37.41
C ALA A 202 11.14 -17.92 -36.82
N GLY A 203 10.90 -17.72 -35.48
CA GLY A 203 9.68 -18.17 -34.83
C GLY A 203 8.42 -17.49 -35.37
N MET A 204 8.45 -16.15 -35.46
CA MET A 204 7.33 -15.34 -35.88
C MET A 204 6.92 -15.62 -37.33
N ILE A 205 7.89 -15.70 -38.27
CA ILE A 205 7.59 -15.89 -39.72
C ILE A 205 7.17 -17.30 -40.00
N ARG A 206 7.73 -18.29 -39.31
CA ARG A 206 7.32 -19.68 -39.48
C ARG A 206 5.94 -19.98 -38.89
N GLY A 207 5.49 -19.19 -37.91
CA GLY A 207 4.11 -19.24 -37.40
C GLY A 207 3.15 -18.53 -38.35
N ASP A 208 3.26 -17.21 -38.48
CA ASP A 208 2.25 -16.35 -39.14
C ASP A 208 2.72 -15.70 -40.46
N GLY A 209 3.98 -15.90 -40.84
CA GLY A 209 4.54 -15.27 -42.04
C GLY A 209 4.25 -16.03 -43.35
N HIS A 210 4.16 -15.27 -44.41
CA HIS A 210 4.10 -15.80 -45.76
C HIS A 210 5.35 -15.42 -46.56
N VAL A 211 6.09 -16.41 -47.06
CA VAL A 211 7.31 -16.23 -47.88
C VAL A 211 7.21 -17.11 -49.11
N GLY A 212 7.10 -16.51 -50.30
CA GLY A 212 6.95 -17.24 -51.55
C GLY A 212 7.61 -16.57 -52.74
N SER A 213 7.93 -17.38 -53.74
CA SER A 213 8.32 -16.93 -55.07
C SER A 213 7.50 -17.71 -56.06
N TYR A 214 6.82 -17.03 -56.95
CA TYR A 214 5.85 -17.57 -57.85
C TYR A 214 6.22 -17.18 -59.29
N ALA A 215 6.25 -18.11 -60.21
CA ALA A 215 6.38 -17.85 -61.64
C ALA A 215 4.97 -17.73 -62.23
N TYR A 216 4.70 -16.63 -62.89
CA TYR A 216 3.46 -16.40 -63.62
C TYR A 216 3.80 -16.27 -65.15
N GLU A 217 3.16 -17.05 -65.95
CA GLU A 217 3.18 -16.89 -67.39
C GLU A 217 1.94 -16.06 -67.79
N ARG A 218 2.19 -14.86 -68.35
CA ARG A 218 1.14 -13.99 -68.87
C ARG A 218 1.62 -13.36 -70.19
N PHE A 219 0.90 -13.60 -71.25
CA PHE A 219 1.22 -13.09 -72.63
C PHE A 219 2.66 -13.41 -73.03
N GLU A 220 3.05 -14.71 -73.04
CA GLU A 220 4.39 -15.21 -73.41
C GLU A 220 5.59 -14.62 -72.64
N ARG A 221 5.31 -13.89 -71.59
CA ARG A 221 6.38 -13.38 -70.69
C ARG A 221 6.31 -14.05 -69.36
N ARG A 222 7.39 -14.69 -68.94
CA ARG A 222 7.58 -15.20 -67.60
C ARG A 222 7.91 -14.04 -66.67
N ARG A 223 7.08 -13.85 -65.63
CA ARG A 223 7.31 -12.88 -64.61
C ARG A 223 7.37 -13.58 -63.26
N ASP A 224 8.52 -13.48 -62.58
CA ASP A 224 8.67 -13.98 -61.22
C ASP A 224 8.16 -12.93 -60.23
N VAL A 225 7.27 -13.32 -59.35
CA VAL A 225 6.73 -12.51 -58.27
C VAL A 225 7.26 -13.04 -56.96
N HIS A 226 8.01 -12.22 -56.24
CA HIS A 226 8.53 -12.52 -54.90
C HIS A 226 7.65 -11.84 -53.86
N ARG A 227 7.30 -12.54 -52.77
CA ARG A 227 6.41 -12.00 -51.77
C ARG A 227 6.85 -12.45 -50.40
N PHE A 228 7.10 -11.47 -49.55
CA PHE A 228 7.11 -11.60 -48.09
C PHE A 228 5.97 -10.78 -47.50
N ARG A 229 5.21 -11.36 -46.57
CA ARG A 229 4.17 -10.68 -45.81
C ARG A 229 4.06 -11.30 -44.42
N LEU A 230 3.96 -10.43 -43.39
CA LEU A 230 3.60 -10.80 -42.04
C LEU A 230 2.42 -9.91 -41.62
N ALA A 231 1.27 -10.53 -41.28
CA ALA A 231 0.02 -9.85 -40.97
C ALA A 231 -0.43 -10.25 -39.55
N LEU A 232 -0.55 -9.29 -38.66
CA LEU A 232 -0.86 -9.54 -37.26
C LEU A 232 -1.94 -8.57 -36.75
N ALA A 233 -2.79 -9.06 -35.84
CA ALA A 233 -3.73 -8.24 -35.09
C ALA A 233 -3.11 -7.56 -33.87
N ASP A 234 -1.94 -8.03 -33.44
CA ASP A 234 -1.19 -7.47 -32.30
C ASP A 234 -0.04 -6.59 -32.79
N GLY A 235 -0.21 -5.28 -32.64
CA GLY A 235 0.77 -4.30 -33.12
C GLY A 235 2.13 -4.37 -32.42
N GLU A 236 2.19 -4.84 -31.16
CA GLU A 236 3.44 -4.99 -30.40
C GLU A 236 4.41 -5.96 -31.11
N ALA A 237 3.94 -7.13 -31.51
CA ALA A 237 4.75 -8.12 -32.22
C ALA A 237 5.13 -7.67 -33.64
N LEU A 238 4.19 -7.01 -34.36
CA LEU A 238 4.46 -6.49 -35.70
C LEU A 238 5.53 -5.40 -35.66
N SER A 239 5.45 -4.45 -34.70
CA SER A 239 6.43 -3.37 -34.51
C SER A 239 7.82 -3.93 -34.18
N ARG A 240 7.88 -4.94 -33.28
CA ARG A 240 9.15 -5.60 -32.95
C ARG A 240 9.77 -6.28 -34.16
N ALA A 241 8.96 -7.05 -34.93
CA ALA A 241 9.43 -7.69 -36.16
C ALA A 241 9.95 -6.67 -37.17
N GLN A 242 9.25 -5.54 -37.34
CA GLN A 242 9.65 -4.46 -38.24
C GLN A 242 11.00 -3.84 -37.79
N THR A 243 11.17 -3.58 -36.51
CA THR A 243 12.43 -3.08 -35.93
C THR A 243 13.59 -4.07 -36.18
N PHE A 244 13.35 -5.37 -35.98
CA PHE A 244 14.38 -6.37 -36.20
C PHE A 244 14.75 -6.55 -37.67
N PHE A 245 13.79 -6.43 -38.58
CA PHE A 245 14.07 -6.40 -40.02
C PHE A 245 14.89 -5.18 -40.44
N ALA A 246 14.53 -4.00 -39.95
CA ALA A 246 15.32 -2.79 -40.19
C ALA A 246 16.76 -2.93 -39.71
N GLY A 247 16.96 -3.47 -38.48
CA GLY A 247 18.28 -3.76 -37.90
C GLY A 247 19.08 -4.83 -38.70
N ALA A 248 18.39 -5.67 -39.49
CA ALA A 248 19.03 -6.64 -40.41
C ALA A 248 19.26 -6.06 -41.83
N GLY A 249 19.08 -4.74 -42.01
CA GLY A 249 19.24 -4.09 -43.31
C GLY A 249 18.10 -4.34 -44.31
N MET A 250 16.95 -4.77 -43.84
CA MET A 250 15.81 -5.11 -44.67
C MET A 250 14.57 -4.27 -44.32
N PRO A 251 14.40 -3.10 -44.96
CA PRO A 251 13.21 -2.28 -44.70
C PRO A 251 11.95 -2.95 -45.26
N THR A 252 10.85 -2.81 -44.50
CA THR A 252 9.53 -3.33 -44.87
C THR A 252 8.52 -2.20 -44.95
N THR A 253 7.48 -2.38 -45.76
CA THR A 253 6.38 -1.42 -45.90
C THR A 253 5.17 -1.90 -45.12
N SER A 254 4.62 -1.04 -44.25
CA SER A 254 3.40 -1.32 -43.51
C SER A 254 2.15 -0.96 -44.32
N PHE A 255 1.09 -1.75 -44.18
CA PHE A 255 -0.21 -1.46 -44.78
C PHE A 255 -1.34 -2.12 -43.96
N ALA A 256 -2.56 -1.59 -44.09
CA ALA A 256 -3.75 -2.19 -43.52
C ALA A 256 -4.12 -3.45 -44.33
N PHE A 257 -4.08 -4.62 -43.68
CA PHE A 257 -4.43 -5.89 -44.28
C PHE A 257 -5.93 -6.19 -44.22
N SER A 258 -6.56 -5.86 -43.08
CA SER A 258 -8.00 -5.94 -42.85
C SER A 258 -8.42 -4.83 -41.90
N ALA A 259 -9.53 -4.15 -42.23
CA ALA A 259 -10.07 -3.08 -41.39
C ALA A 259 -10.68 -3.60 -40.05
N GLY A 260 -10.93 -4.91 -39.97
CA GLY A 260 -11.67 -5.48 -38.87
C GLY A 260 -13.18 -5.18 -38.96
N ASN A 261 -13.92 -5.60 -37.93
CA ASN A 261 -15.34 -5.30 -37.73
C ASN A 261 -15.68 -5.36 -36.23
N GLU A 262 -16.96 -5.29 -35.86
CA GLU A 262 -17.40 -5.36 -34.45
C GLU A 262 -16.91 -6.62 -33.69
N ARG A 263 -16.60 -7.70 -34.39
CA ARG A 263 -16.14 -8.97 -33.79
C ARG A 263 -14.65 -9.26 -34.01
N LEU A 264 -14.04 -8.66 -35.04
CA LEU A 264 -12.65 -8.91 -35.42
C LEU A 264 -11.82 -7.64 -35.32
N ARG A 265 -10.66 -7.74 -34.70
CA ARG A 265 -9.70 -6.62 -34.61
C ARG A 265 -9.14 -6.29 -36.00
N PRO A 266 -8.79 -5.01 -36.25
CA PRO A 266 -8.06 -4.66 -37.47
C PRO A 266 -6.72 -5.39 -37.50
N VAL A 267 -6.29 -5.78 -38.69
CA VAL A 267 -5.02 -6.48 -38.94
C VAL A 267 -4.11 -5.58 -39.76
N MET A 268 -2.92 -5.32 -39.22
CA MET A 268 -1.86 -4.61 -39.95
C MET A 268 -0.85 -5.62 -40.50
N ALA A 269 -0.21 -5.28 -41.58
CA ALA A 269 0.81 -6.13 -42.17
C ALA A 269 2.04 -5.34 -42.62
N ILE A 270 3.19 -6.04 -42.60
CA ILE A 270 4.43 -5.59 -43.26
C ILE A 270 4.69 -6.50 -44.48
N ARG A 271 5.27 -5.93 -45.51
CA ARG A 271 5.60 -6.64 -46.74
C ARG A 271 6.91 -6.20 -47.37
N SER A 272 7.47 -7.08 -48.20
CA SER A 272 8.49 -6.79 -49.20
C SER A 272 8.26 -7.65 -50.45
N SER A 273 8.53 -7.10 -51.62
CA SER A 273 8.37 -7.79 -52.92
C SER A 273 9.68 -7.87 -53.70
N ALA A 274 10.77 -7.29 -53.21
CA ALA A 274 12.07 -7.42 -53.88
C ALA A 274 12.61 -8.84 -53.73
N ARG A 275 13.15 -9.43 -54.81
CA ARG A 275 13.74 -10.77 -54.83
C ARG A 275 14.83 -10.94 -53.75
N GLU A 276 15.69 -9.95 -53.64
CA GLU A 276 16.77 -9.93 -52.68
C GLU A 276 16.25 -9.96 -51.23
N SER A 277 15.24 -9.12 -50.92
CA SER A 277 14.61 -9.11 -49.61
C SER A 277 13.95 -10.44 -49.26
N VAL A 278 13.25 -11.08 -50.21
CA VAL A 278 12.61 -12.40 -49.98
C VAL A 278 13.65 -13.50 -49.75
N ASN A 279 14.76 -13.46 -50.47
CA ASN A 279 15.88 -14.39 -50.24
C ASN A 279 16.52 -14.13 -48.85
N ARG A 280 16.72 -12.88 -48.49
CA ARG A 280 17.22 -12.51 -47.16
C ARG A 280 16.32 -12.97 -46.00
N VAL A 281 14.99 -12.91 -46.21
CA VAL A 281 14.05 -13.50 -45.24
C VAL A 281 14.28 -15.00 -45.08
N ARG A 282 14.43 -15.74 -46.22
CA ARG A 282 14.71 -17.19 -46.17
C ARG A 282 16.00 -17.50 -45.40
N GLU A 283 17.05 -16.71 -45.62
CA GLU A 283 18.31 -16.84 -44.87
C GLU A 283 18.13 -16.57 -43.37
N LEU A 284 17.40 -15.51 -43.03
CA LEU A 284 17.14 -15.14 -41.62
C LEU A 284 16.37 -16.22 -40.86
N ILE A 285 15.40 -16.88 -41.51
CA ILE A 285 14.57 -17.93 -40.91
C ILE A 285 15.13 -19.33 -41.11
N ALA A 286 16.30 -19.48 -41.74
CA ALA A 286 16.95 -20.77 -41.86
C ALA A 286 17.24 -21.40 -40.48
N TRP A 287 16.99 -22.69 -40.36
CA TRP A 287 17.26 -23.41 -39.15
C TRP A 287 18.78 -23.47 -38.88
N PRO A 288 19.27 -23.03 -37.75
CA PRO A 288 20.67 -23.18 -37.39
C PRO A 288 21.02 -24.64 -37.11
N THR A 289 22.21 -25.04 -37.46
CA THR A 289 22.75 -26.40 -37.16
C THR A 289 22.94 -26.58 -35.67
N SER A 290 23.49 -25.55 -35.00
CA SER A 290 23.66 -25.46 -33.52
C SER A 290 23.10 -24.14 -33.02
N PRO A 291 21.86 -24.13 -32.49
CA PRO A 291 21.23 -22.90 -31.99
C PRO A 291 21.92 -22.38 -30.77
N GLU A 292 22.30 -21.10 -30.77
CA GLU A 292 22.77 -20.37 -29.60
C GLU A 292 21.66 -20.19 -28.56
N PRO A 293 21.99 -20.03 -27.26
CA PRO A 293 21.00 -19.80 -26.22
C PRO A 293 20.07 -18.60 -26.49
N ASP A 294 20.64 -17.49 -26.98
CA ASP A 294 19.89 -16.29 -27.32
C ASP A 294 18.98 -16.51 -28.52
N TRP A 295 19.46 -17.20 -29.55
CA TRP A 295 18.61 -17.60 -30.69
C TRP A 295 17.44 -18.47 -30.23
N THR A 296 17.69 -19.43 -29.33
CA THR A 296 16.68 -20.32 -28.76
C THR A 296 15.60 -19.52 -28.02
N SER A 297 16.02 -18.55 -27.20
CA SER A 297 15.10 -17.66 -26.48
C SER A 297 14.27 -16.82 -27.45
N GLY A 298 14.90 -16.24 -28.46
CA GLY A 298 14.23 -15.48 -29.51
C GLY A 298 13.23 -16.31 -30.29
N PHE A 299 13.62 -17.53 -30.73
CA PHE A 299 12.74 -18.45 -31.44
C PHE A 299 11.48 -18.78 -30.64
N LEU A 300 11.63 -19.11 -29.37
CA LEU A 300 10.49 -19.37 -28.48
C LEU A 300 9.61 -18.13 -28.28
N ALA A 301 10.19 -16.94 -28.20
CA ALA A 301 9.42 -15.70 -28.12
C ALA A 301 8.58 -15.47 -29.38
N GLY A 302 9.22 -15.56 -30.57
CA GLY A 302 8.55 -15.33 -31.84
C GLY A 302 7.44 -16.33 -32.11
N ILE A 303 7.69 -17.62 -31.91
CA ILE A 303 6.66 -18.65 -32.12
C ILE A 303 5.53 -18.57 -31.09
N PHE A 304 5.82 -18.14 -29.85
CA PHE A 304 4.78 -17.87 -28.86
C PHE A 304 3.93 -16.65 -29.20
N ASP A 305 4.53 -15.59 -29.70
CA ASP A 305 3.80 -14.42 -30.18
C ASP A 305 2.90 -14.76 -31.36
N ALA A 306 3.34 -15.61 -32.28
CA ALA A 306 2.52 -16.13 -33.40
C ALA A 306 1.44 -17.09 -32.90
N GLU A 307 1.81 -18.26 -32.44
CA GLU A 307 0.99 -19.44 -32.23
C GLU A 307 0.66 -19.73 -30.75
N GLY A 308 1.26 -18.97 -29.84
CA GLY A 308 1.13 -19.21 -28.40
C GLY A 308 -0.11 -18.60 -27.79
N SER A 309 -0.54 -19.20 -26.70
CA SER A 309 -1.61 -18.69 -25.84
C SER A 309 -1.30 -18.94 -24.37
N TYR A 310 -1.74 -17.99 -23.51
CA TYR A 310 -1.74 -18.13 -22.07
C TYR A 310 -3.11 -17.72 -21.54
N SER A 311 -3.86 -18.69 -21.03
CA SER A 311 -5.18 -18.46 -20.47
C SER A 311 -5.52 -19.50 -19.40
N GLY A 312 -6.27 -19.10 -18.36
CA GLY A 312 -6.64 -19.99 -17.27
C GLY A 312 -5.45 -20.61 -16.52
N GLY A 313 -4.27 -19.96 -16.55
CA GLY A 313 -3.04 -20.46 -15.93
C GLY A 313 -2.38 -21.59 -16.73
N ILE A 314 -2.64 -21.72 -18.02
CA ILE A 314 -2.05 -22.72 -18.91
C ILE A 314 -1.39 -22.03 -20.09
N LEU A 315 -0.10 -22.31 -20.30
CA LEU A 315 0.69 -21.84 -21.43
C LEU A 315 0.78 -22.94 -22.48
N ARG A 316 0.41 -22.60 -23.72
CA ARG A 316 0.38 -23.51 -24.86
C ARG A 316 0.96 -22.88 -26.12
N ILE A 317 1.59 -23.69 -26.96
CA ILE A 317 1.97 -23.37 -28.35
C ILE A 317 1.39 -24.45 -29.26
N ARG A 318 0.57 -24.08 -30.24
CA ARG A 318 -0.11 -24.99 -31.09
C ARG A 318 0.37 -24.80 -32.53
N ASN A 319 0.71 -25.90 -33.23
CA ASN A 319 1.07 -25.83 -34.64
C ASN A 319 0.73 -27.16 -35.36
N THR A 320 0.69 -27.13 -36.67
CA THR A 320 0.48 -28.32 -37.54
C THR A 320 1.78 -28.88 -38.12
N ASP A 321 2.88 -28.13 -38.06
CA ASP A 321 4.21 -28.51 -38.51
C ASP A 321 4.98 -29.26 -37.41
N GLU A 322 5.24 -30.54 -37.66
CA GLU A 322 5.95 -31.43 -36.73
C GLU A 322 7.38 -30.98 -36.46
N GLU A 323 8.07 -30.34 -37.43
CA GLU A 323 9.42 -29.83 -37.25
C GLU A 323 9.43 -28.63 -36.28
N ILE A 324 8.45 -27.73 -36.41
CA ILE A 324 8.25 -26.60 -35.47
C ILE A 324 7.99 -27.14 -34.06
N LEU A 325 7.06 -28.09 -33.91
CA LEU A 325 6.73 -28.69 -32.60
C LEU A 325 7.94 -29.36 -31.95
N ARG A 326 8.73 -30.12 -32.73
CA ARG A 326 9.95 -30.78 -32.23
C ARG A 326 10.99 -29.75 -31.75
N ARG A 327 11.20 -28.68 -32.52
CA ARG A 327 12.12 -27.60 -32.17
C ARG A 327 11.65 -26.81 -30.95
N VAL A 328 10.38 -26.50 -30.85
CA VAL A 328 9.79 -25.85 -29.67
C VAL A 328 10.02 -26.70 -28.43
N SER A 329 9.73 -28.02 -28.50
CA SER A 329 9.94 -28.93 -27.36
C SER A 329 11.42 -28.99 -26.95
N ARG A 330 12.34 -29.12 -27.92
CA ARG A 330 13.78 -29.11 -27.67
C ARG A 330 14.25 -27.79 -27.09
N SER A 331 13.78 -26.67 -27.60
CA SER A 331 14.13 -25.33 -27.14
C SER A 331 13.65 -25.07 -25.72
N LEU A 332 12.45 -25.52 -25.36
CA LEU A 332 11.94 -25.45 -23.99
C LEU A 332 12.80 -26.24 -23.00
N SER A 333 13.22 -27.46 -23.39
CA SER A 333 14.14 -28.28 -22.58
C SER A 333 15.47 -27.57 -22.36
N LEU A 334 16.06 -26.94 -23.38
CA LEU A 334 17.33 -26.20 -23.31
C LEU A 334 17.27 -25.01 -22.32
N ILE A 335 16.13 -24.33 -22.21
CA ILE A 335 15.95 -23.24 -21.23
C ILE A 335 15.45 -23.72 -19.85
N GLY A 336 15.34 -25.05 -19.65
CA GLY A 336 14.90 -25.66 -18.41
C GLY A 336 13.42 -25.44 -18.09
N VAL A 337 12.57 -25.44 -19.13
CA VAL A 337 11.11 -25.31 -19.03
C VAL A 337 10.47 -26.65 -19.45
N PRO A 338 9.94 -27.44 -18.50
CA PRO A 338 9.34 -28.74 -18.79
C PRO A 338 8.06 -28.57 -19.59
N SER A 339 7.86 -29.44 -20.58
CA SER A 339 6.69 -29.39 -21.46
C SER A 339 6.24 -30.79 -21.86
N SER A 340 5.00 -30.89 -22.30
CA SER A 340 4.41 -32.11 -22.90
C SER A 340 3.82 -31.78 -24.26
N LEU A 341 3.93 -32.73 -25.22
CA LEU A 341 3.24 -32.67 -26.49
C LEU A 341 1.91 -33.42 -26.35
N GLU A 342 0.82 -32.70 -26.52
CA GLU A 342 -0.55 -33.21 -26.55
C GLU A 342 -1.01 -33.30 -28.01
N ARG A 343 -1.50 -34.48 -28.44
CA ARG A 343 -2.10 -34.69 -29.76
C ARG A 343 -3.58 -34.92 -29.56
N GLY A 344 -4.41 -34.11 -30.21
CA GLY A 344 -5.86 -34.27 -30.30
C GLY A 344 -6.31 -34.96 -31.58
N GLU A 345 -7.61 -35.04 -31.78
CA GLU A 345 -8.21 -35.44 -33.05
C GLU A 345 -7.87 -34.38 -34.11
N GLY A 346 -6.99 -34.71 -35.06
CA GLY A 346 -6.56 -33.83 -36.17
C GLY A 346 -5.04 -33.69 -36.29
N ARG A 347 -4.60 -32.88 -37.30
CA ARG A 347 -3.18 -32.71 -37.66
C ARG A 347 -2.39 -31.80 -36.68
N ALA A 348 -3.06 -31.02 -35.86
CA ALA A 348 -2.38 -30.04 -34.98
C ALA A 348 -1.89 -30.66 -33.68
N GLY A 349 -0.62 -30.49 -33.36
CA GLY A 349 -0.05 -30.77 -32.04
C GLY A 349 -0.08 -29.52 -31.15
N THR A 350 -0.16 -29.72 -29.84
CA THR A 350 -0.12 -28.66 -28.82
C THR A 350 0.97 -28.97 -27.82
N ILE A 351 1.94 -28.07 -27.69
CA ILE A 351 2.93 -28.13 -26.61
C ILE A 351 2.40 -27.36 -25.43
N ARG A 352 2.30 -28.02 -24.28
CA ARG A 352 1.89 -27.45 -23.01
C ARG A 352 3.07 -27.35 -22.06
N VAL A 353 3.29 -26.14 -21.49
CA VAL A 353 4.28 -25.93 -20.44
C VAL A 353 3.73 -26.45 -19.12
N LEU A 354 4.53 -27.24 -18.41
CA LEU A 354 4.18 -27.91 -17.16
C LEU A 354 4.60 -27.08 -15.94
N GLU A 355 4.28 -27.58 -14.73
CA GLU A 355 4.66 -27.05 -13.41
C GLU A 355 4.14 -25.62 -13.09
N GLY A 356 3.15 -25.15 -13.84
CA GLY A 356 2.36 -23.97 -13.47
C GLY A 356 3.09 -22.63 -13.53
N LEU A 357 2.59 -21.65 -12.75
CA LEU A 357 2.99 -20.26 -12.85
C LEU A 357 4.51 -19.99 -12.70
N PRO A 358 5.27 -20.64 -11.81
CA PRO A 358 6.71 -20.42 -11.72
C PRO A 358 7.44 -20.70 -13.04
N ARG A 359 7.06 -21.75 -13.76
CA ARG A 359 7.65 -22.10 -15.06
C ARG A 359 7.17 -21.21 -16.20
N HIS A 360 5.90 -20.76 -16.13
CA HIS A 360 5.38 -19.78 -17.08
C HIS A 360 6.11 -18.44 -16.99
N LEU A 361 6.36 -17.92 -15.77
CA LEU A 361 7.15 -16.70 -15.57
C LEU A 361 8.60 -16.89 -16.02
N ARG A 362 9.21 -18.05 -15.72
CA ARG A 362 10.55 -18.37 -16.22
C ARG A 362 10.59 -18.34 -17.74
N PHE A 363 9.60 -18.91 -18.42
CA PHE A 363 9.46 -18.82 -19.86
C PHE A 363 9.36 -17.36 -20.31
N PHE A 364 8.46 -16.55 -19.73
CA PHE A 364 8.29 -15.14 -20.11
C PHE A 364 9.56 -14.32 -19.91
N HIS A 365 10.26 -14.48 -18.79
CA HIS A 365 11.51 -13.75 -18.54
C HIS A 365 12.63 -14.19 -19.49
N ARG A 366 12.79 -15.50 -19.70
CA ARG A 366 13.85 -16.02 -20.58
C ARG A 366 13.63 -15.72 -22.05
N THR A 367 12.40 -15.71 -22.50
CA THR A 367 12.07 -15.54 -23.92
C THR A 367 11.65 -14.12 -24.27
N ASN A 368 11.10 -13.36 -23.33
CA ASN A 368 10.62 -11.98 -23.51
C ASN A 368 9.71 -11.80 -24.75
N PRO A 369 8.53 -12.47 -24.84
CA PRO A 369 7.61 -12.27 -25.94
C PRO A 369 7.13 -10.82 -26.03
N ALA A 370 6.77 -10.33 -27.22
CA ALA A 370 6.35 -8.93 -27.42
C ALA A 370 4.92 -8.66 -26.89
N ILE A 371 4.02 -9.62 -27.07
CA ILE A 371 2.59 -9.42 -26.81
C ILE A 371 2.31 -9.45 -25.29
N THR A 372 2.17 -8.27 -24.69
CA THR A 372 1.99 -8.12 -23.22
C THR A 372 0.73 -8.80 -22.70
N ARG A 373 -0.40 -8.76 -23.43
CA ARG A 373 -1.63 -9.45 -23.01
C ARG A 373 -1.46 -10.97 -22.91
N LYS A 374 -0.57 -11.58 -23.71
CA LYS A 374 -0.25 -13.03 -23.67
C LYS A 374 0.62 -13.41 -22.48
N ARG A 375 1.17 -12.45 -21.73
CA ARG A 375 1.99 -12.63 -20.52
C ARG A 375 1.23 -12.29 -19.22
N SER A 376 0.00 -11.83 -19.33
CA SER A 376 -0.78 -11.37 -18.16
C SER A 376 -1.15 -12.53 -17.24
N ILE A 377 -0.73 -12.41 -15.98
CA ILE A 377 -1.05 -13.37 -14.91
C ILE A 377 -2.23 -12.92 -14.04
N VAL A 378 -2.93 -11.84 -14.42
CA VAL A 378 -4.11 -11.32 -13.73
C VAL A 378 -5.12 -12.44 -13.47
N GLY A 379 -5.65 -12.49 -12.25
CA GLY A 379 -6.63 -13.49 -11.83
C GLY A 379 -6.06 -14.87 -11.48
N THR A 380 -4.77 -15.14 -11.75
CA THR A 380 -4.12 -16.40 -11.33
C THR A 380 -4.04 -16.47 -9.81
N ALA A 381 -4.43 -17.61 -9.23
CA ALA A 381 -4.37 -17.81 -7.80
C ALA A 381 -2.93 -18.04 -7.31
N ILE A 382 -2.58 -17.44 -6.17
CA ILE A 382 -1.31 -17.70 -5.49
C ILE A 382 -1.45 -19.02 -4.74
N LYS A 383 -0.57 -19.96 -5.04
CA LYS A 383 -0.53 -21.30 -4.42
C LYS A 383 0.83 -21.51 -3.76
N SER A 384 0.86 -22.18 -2.62
CA SER A 384 2.08 -22.54 -1.88
C SER A 384 2.87 -23.72 -2.49
N LYS A 385 2.82 -23.90 -3.83
CA LYS A 385 3.51 -25.04 -4.48
C LYS A 385 4.96 -24.77 -4.86
N ALA A 386 5.43 -23.54 -4.73
CA ALA A 386 6.85 -23.24 -4.90
C ALA A 386 7.59 -23.63 -3.60
N ARG A 387 8.80 -24.16 -3.70
CA ARG A 387 9.64 -24.51 -2.54
C ARG A 387 10.22 -23.23 -1.92
N LEU A 388 9.37 -22.44 -1.27
CA LEU A 388 9.72 -21.13 -0.70
C LEU A 388 9.84 -21.18 0.83
N LYS A 389 10.29 -22.32 1.35
CA LYS A 389 10.60 -22.47 2.77
C LYS A 389 11.85 -21.65 3.11
N VAL A 390 11.82 -20.94 4.23
CA VAL A 390 12.95 -20.18 4.74
C VAL A 390 14.03 -21.14 5.22
N VAL A 391 15.25 -21.00 4.70
CA VAL A 391 16.43 -21.82 5.09
C VAL A 391 17.47 -21.02 5.87
N SER A 392 17.57 -19.70 5.70
CA SER A 392 18.38 -18.85 6.57
C SER A 392 17.79 -17.45 6.74
N ILE A 393 18.13 -16.80 7.85
CA ILE A 393 17.86 -15.38 8.14
C ILE A 393 19.12 -14.83 8.80
N GLU A 394 19.90 -14.07 8.05
CA GLU A 394 21.21 -13.58 8.45
C GLU A 394 21.21 -12.06 8.58
N PRO A 395 21.68 -11.48 9.71
CA PRO A 395 21.86 -10.06 9.82
C PRO A 395 23.00 -9.60 8.90
N LEU A 396 22.79 -8.51 8.18
CA LEU A 396 23.80 -7.90 7.34
C LEU A 396 24.52 -6.76 8.11
N PRO A 397 25.83 -6.55 7.89
CA PRO A 397 26.59 -5.58 8.63
C PRO A 397 26.13 -4.14 8.32
N GLY A 398 26.08 -3.31 9.36
CA GLY A 398 25.79 -1.89 9.28
C GLY A 398 24.32 -1.53 8.96
N ARG A 399 24.09 -0.24 8.69
CA ARG A 399 22.78 0.26 8.25
C ARG A 399 22.82 0.45 6.74
N ARG A 400 21.97 -0.27 6.02
CA ARG A 400 21.89 -0.22 4.56
C ARG A 400 20.83 0.76 4.09
N ARG A 401 21.05 1.35 2.91
CA ARG A 401 20.01 2.09 2.19
C ARG A 401 19.00 1.08 1.66
N LEU A 402 17.79 1.16 2.16
CA LEU A 402 16.67 0.31 1.76
C LEU A 402 15.59 1.17 1.13
N PHE A 403 14.72 0.53 0.37
CA PHE A 403 13.66 1.16 -0.41
C PHE A 403 12.31 0.57 -0.03
N ASP A 404 11.28 1.36 -0.15
CA ASP A 404 9.90 0.89 -0.07
C ASP A 404 9.05 1.62 -1.09
N ILE A 405 7.96 1.00 -1.48
CA ILE A 405 6.96 1.61 -2.36
C ILE A 405 5.61 1.55 -1.66
N THR A 406 4.68 2.36 -2.12
CA THR A 406 3.30 2.10 -1.81
C THR A 406 2.53 1.77 -3.07
N THR A 407 1.62 0.83 -2.96
CA THR A 407 0.77 0.38 -4.07
C THR A 407 -0.70 0.47 -3.71
N GLY A 408 -1.56 0.46 -4.71
CA GLY A 408 -3.00 0.45 -4.47
C GLY A 408 -3.51 -0.80 -3.75
N THR A 409 -2.76 -1.91 -3.80
CA THR A 409 -3.12 -3.19 -3.15
C THR A 409 -2.54 -3.37 -1.74
N GLY A 410 -1.60 -2.52 -1.32
CA GLY A 410 -0.92 -2.69 -0.03
C GLY A 410 0.15 -3.80 -0.02
N ASP A 411 0.44 -4.37 -1.19
CA ASP A 411 1.48 -5.37 -1.41
C ASP A 411 2.03 -5.30 -2.84
N PHE A 412 3.12 -6.01 -3.07
CA PHE A 412 3.79 -6.14 -4.37
C PHE A 412 4.57 -7.46 -4.44
N ILE A 413 5.09 -7.80 -5.61
CA ILE A 413 5.85 -9.04 -5.80
C ILE A 413 7.33 -8.71 -5.85
N ALA A 414 8.04 -9.01 -4.78
CA ALA A 414 9.48 -8.78 -4.60
C ALA A 414 10.24 -10.08 -4.81
N ASN A 415 11.07 -10.14 -5.85
CA ASN A 415 11.81 -11.34 -6.24
C ASN A 415 10.95 -12.62 -6.20
N GLY A 416 9.75 -12.52 -6.74
CA GLY A 416 8.79 -13.62 -6.80
C GLY A 416 8.01 -13.92 -5.52
N VAL A 417 8.23 -13.18 -4.42
CA VAL A 417 7.53 -13.35 -3.14
C VAL A 417 6.57 -12.20 -2.88
N VAL A 418 5.40 -12.49 -2.31
CA VAL A 418 4.43 -11.47 -1.93
C VAL A 418 4.94 -10.69 -0.72
N SER A 419 5.18 -9.40 -0.93
CA SER A 419 5.83 -8.46 -0.04
C SER A 419 4.86 -7.36 0.37
N HIS A 420 4.82 -7.03 1.66
CA HIS A 420 3.96 -5.96 2.19
C HIS A 420 4.59 -4.59 1.95
N ASN A 421 3.75 -3.57 1.70
CA ASN A 421 4.15 -2.18 1.72
C ASN A 421 3.30 -1.38 2.73
N CYS A 422 3.72 -0.14 3.01
CA CYS A 422 3.02 0.73 3.94
C CYS A 422 1.76 1.31 3.28
N PHE A 423 0.71 1.41 4.08
CA PHE A 423 -0.52 2.09 3.73
C PHE A 423 -0.79 3.16 4.80
N ALA A 424 -1.02 4.31 4.54
CA ALA A 424 -1.82 5.32 5.20
C ALA A 424 -1.45 6.69 4.71
N ARG A 425 -2.46 7.57 4.45
CA ARG A 425 -2.42 8.93 4.96
C ARG A 425 -2.70 10.02 3.96
N PRO A 426 -3.96 10.11 3.53
CA PRO A 426 -4.40 11.11 2.54
C PRO A 426 -4.23 12.57 2.99
N THR A 427 -4.01 12.83 4.30
CA THR A 427 -4.01 14.20 4.84
C THR A 427 -2.79 15.04 4.44
N HIS A 428 -1.68 14.42 4.02
CA HIS A 428 -0.49 15.14 3.55
C HIS A 428 -0.59 15.63 2.10
N ARG A 429 -1.54 15.12 1.32
CA ARG A 429 -1.81 15.62 -0.04
C ARG A 429 -2.15 17.11 -0.11
N TYR A 430 -2.74 17.67 0.95
CA TYR A 430 -3.02 19.11 1.02
C TYR A 430 -1.78 20.00 1.13
N LEU A 431 -0.60 19.39 1.32
CA LEU A 431 0.70 20.07 1.41
C LEU A 431 1.60 19.71 0.23
N ASP A 432 1.05 19.07 -0.82
CA ASP A 432 1.82 18.40 -1.89
C ASP A 432 2.90 17.44 -1.36
N LEU A 433 2.80 17.09 -0.08
CA LEU A 433 3.57 16.02 0.54
C LEU A 433 2.86 14.70 0.27
N ASN A 434 3.65 13.67 0.05
CA ASN A 434 3.06 12.37 -0.15
C ASN A 434 2.39 11.91 1.16
N ALA A 435 1.14 11.44 1.04
CA ALA A 435 0.31 11.02 2.17
C ALA A 435 0.88 9.81 2.95
N ARG A 436 2.12 9.38 2.69
CA ARG A 436 2.64 8.07 3.02
C ARG A 436 3.85 8.09 3.92
N GLU A 437 5.01 8.51 3.42
CA GLU A 437 6.22 8.64 4.20
C GLU A 437 6.24 9.98 4.93
N ASP A 438 5.84 11.02 4.21
CA ASP A 438 5.82 12.37 4.75
C ASP A 438 4.86 12.52 5.94
N PHE A 439 3.80 11.72 5.99
CA PHE A 439 2.90 11.71 7.16
C PHE A 439 3.59 11.26 8.46
N GLU A 440 4.61 10.41 8.39
CA GLU A 440 5.34 9.91 9.56
C GLU A 440 6.68 10.58 9.78
N ARG A 441 7.26 11.12 8.70
CA ARG A 441 8.62 11.67 8.73
C ARG A 441 8.65 13.17 8.56
N GLU A 442 7.68 13.72 7.89
CA GLU A 442 7.51 15.15 7.68
C GLU A 442 6.40 15.64 8.62
N ILE A 443 6.72 15.76 9.88
CA ILE A 443 5.76 16.24 10.87
C ILE A 443 5.73 17.77 10.81
N VAL A 444 4.58 18.31 10.45
CA VAL A 444 4.38 19.76 10.49
C VAL A 444 4.06 20.18 11.92
N VAL A 445 4.84 21.08 12.47
CA VAL A 445 4.71 21.65 13.80
C VAL A 445 4.31 23.11 13.64
N LYS A 446 3.12 23.45 14.08
CA LYS A 446 2.59 24.81 13.99
C LYS A 446 2.99 25.59 15.24
N VAL A 447 4.20 26.16 15.21
CA VAL A 447 4.86 26.72 16.41
C VAL A 447 4.13 27.89 17.03
N ASN A 448 3.35 28.66 16.29
CA ASN A 448 2.64 29.84 16.72
C ASN A 448 1.14 29.60 17.06
N VAL A 449 0.72 28.32 17.18
CA VAL A 449 -0.70 28.01 17.48
C VAL A 449 -1.19 28.61 18.78
N PRO A 450 -0.43 28.60 19.88
CA PRO A 450 -0.88 29.22 21.13
C PRO A 450 -1.17 30.72 20.98
N GLU A 451 -0.29 31.49 20.31
CA GLU A 451 -0.44 32.92 20.07
C GLU A 451 -1.63 33.21 19.15
N ARG A 452 -1.77 32.43 18.08
CA ARG A 452 -2.92 32.57 17.17
C ARG A 452 -4.23 32.25 17.86
N LEU A 453 -4.26 31.18 18.66
CA LEU A 453 -5.45 30.81 19.45
C LEU A 453 -5.83 31.93 20.40
N ARG A 454 -4.86 32.51 21.14
CA ARG A 454 -5.10 33.64 22.07
C ARG A 454 -5.71 34.84 21.32
N ALA A 455 -5.20 35.17 20.13
CA ALA A 455 -5.73 36.24 19.31
C ALA A 455 -7.15 35.94 18.78
N GLU A 456 -7.43 34.70 18.39
CA GLU A 456 -8.74 34.29 17.88
C GLU A 456 -9.81 34.26 18.97
N LEU A 457 -9.48 33.76 20.17
CA LEU A 457 -10.41 33.73 21.32
C LEU A 457 -10.74 35.12 21.87
N ARG A 458 -9.88 36.13 21.64
CA ARG A 458 -10.13 37.52 22.05
C ARG A 458 -11.03 38.29 21.06
N ARG A 459 -11.36 37.72 19.90
CA ARG A 459 -12.21 38.40 18.93
C ARG A 459 -13.64 38.61 19.48
N PRO A 460 -14.26 39.76 19.28
CA PRO A 460 -15.64 39.98 19.71
C PRO A 460 -16.66 39.00 19.10
N SER A 461 -16.31 38.40 17.97
CA SER A 461 -17.15 37.40 17.29
C SER A 461 -17.05 36.01 17.89
N TRP A 462 -16.08 35.76 18.79
CA TRP A 462 -15.94 34.48 19.47
C TRP A 462 -17.02 34.32 20.56
N LYS A 463 -17.76 33.22 20.52
CA LYS A 463 -18.91 32.99 21.42
C LYS A 463 -18.60 32.04 22.59
N GLY A 464 -17.34 31.72 22.86
CA GLY A 464 -16.96 30.80 23.93
C GLY A 464 -17.36 29.35 23.69
N GLU A 465 -17.48 28.94 22.43
CA GLU A 465 -17.81 27.55 22.10
C GLU A 465 -16.71 26.59 22.52
N ALA A 466 -17.10 25.34 22.84
CA ALA A 466 -16.14 24.32 23.25
C ALA A 466 -15.16 23.94 22.13
N VAL A 467 -13.87 23.85 22.48
CA VAL A 467 -12.78 23.50 21.57
C VAL A 467 -12.29 22.07 21.86
N ALA A 468 -12.18 21.26 20.81
CA ALA A 468 -11.70 19.88 20.91
C ALA A 468 -10.29 19.71 20.35
N LEU A 469 -9.41 18.99 21.07
CA LEU A 469 -8.09 18.57 20.62
C LEU A 469 -8.07 17.04 20.40
N GLY A 470 -7.23 16.57 19.47
CA GLY A 470 -7.02 15.13 19.25
C GLY A 470 -8.02 14.46 18.30
N THR A 471 -8.80 15.23 17.57
CA THR A 471 -9.81 14.69 16.64
C THR A 471 -9.22 14.27 15.30
N ASN A 472 -8.05 14.78 14.93
CA ASN A 472 -7.37 14.47 13.66
C ASN A 472 -6.00 13.82 13.89
N THR A 473 -5.13 14.47 14.65
CA THR A 473 -3.83 13.94 15.07
C THR A 473 -3.75 13.95 16.58
N ASP A 474 -3.02 12.99 17.17
CA ASP A 474 -2.87 12.94 18.63
C ASP A 474 -2.07 14.15 19.13
N PRO A 475 -2.60 15.01 19.99
CA PRO A 475 -1.90 16.17 20.51
C PRO A 475 -0.79 15.80 21.50
N TYR A 476 -0.80 14.59 22.05
CA TYR A 476 0.19 14.05 22.98
C TYR A 476 1.07 12.97 22.33
N GLN A 477 1.36 13.10 21.03
CA GLN A 477 2.41 12.30 20.42
C GLN A 477 3.77 12.65 21.04
N TRP A 478 4.77 11.75 20.97
CA TRP A 478 6.02 11.89 21.70
C TRP A 478 6.72 13.26 21.50
N VAL A 479 6.62 13.86 20.32
CA VAL A 479 7.24 15.17 20.01
C VAL A 479 6.66 16.31 20.86
N GLU A 480 5.47 16.16 21.40
CA GLU A 480 4.87 17.10 22.35
C GLU A 480 5.72 17.24 23.63
N GLY A 481 6.45 16.19 24.01
CA GLY A 481 7.42 16.28 25.10
C GLY A 481 8.53 17.32 24.85
N ARG A 482 8.81 17.62 23.55
CA ARG A 482 9.84 18.59 23.16
C ARG A 482 9.28 19.98 22.89
N TYR A 483 8.16 20.07 22.17
CA TYR A 483 7.62 21.37 21.76
C TYR A 483 6.70 22.03 22.80
N GLY A 484 6.04 21.27 23.64
CA GLY A 484 5.16 21.81 24.70
C GLY A 484 3.94 22.57 24.17
N LEU A 485 3.60 22.48 22.89
CA LEU A 485 2.54 23.27 22.27
C LEU A 485 1.16 22.98 22.86
N THR A 486 0.90 21.71 23.16
CA THR A 486 -0.38 21.30 23.75
C THR A 486 -0.57 21.90 25.14
N ARG A 487 0.50 21.93 25.96
CA ARG A 487 0.47 22.59 27.24
C ARG A 487 0.20 24.10 27.10
N ALA A 488 0.91 24.78 26.20
CA ALA A 488 0.68 26.20 25.92
C ALA A 488 -0.73 26.51 25.43
N ILE A 489 -1.33 25.61 24.64
CA ILE A 489 -2.73 25.71 24.23
C ILE A 489 -3.68 25.65 25.42
N TRP A 490 -3.42 24.76 26.41
CA TRP A 490 -4.22 24.68 27.62
C TRP A 490 -4.11 25.96 28.47
N GLU A 491 -2.95 26.56 28.56
CA GLU A 491 -2.73 27.83 29.21
C GLU A 491 -3.57 28.95 28.59
N VAL A 492 -3.60 29.02 27.25
CA VAL A 492 -4.42 29.98 26.51
C VAL A 492 -5.93 29.76 26.71
N LEU A 493 -6.37 28.49 26.71
CA LEU A 493 -7.78 28.16 26.96
C LEU A 493 -8.19 28.46 28.38
N LEU A 494 -7.28 28.30 29.36
CA LEU A 494 -7.49 28.69 30.75
C LEU A 494 -7.57 30.21 30.91
N GLU A 495 -6.65 30.98 30.31
CA GLU A 495 -6.71 32.43 30.26
C GLU A 495 -8.05 32.97 29.72
N ALA A 496 -8.51 32.36 28.62
CA ALA A 496 -9.76 32.72 27.97
C ALA A 496 -11.00 32.17 28.67
N ARG A 497 -10.87 31.37 29.71
CA ARG A 497 -11.94 30.63 30.39
C ARG A 497 -12.83 29.87 29.36
N ASN A 498 -12.19 29.26 28.37
CA ASN A 498 -12.89 28.61 27.26
C ASN A 498 -13.08 27.11 27.51
N PRO A 499 -14.30 26.59 27.40
CA PRO A 499 -14.55 25.16 27.56
C PRO A 499 -13.74 24.33 26.55
N ALA A 500 -13.19 23.19 26.99
CA ALA A 500 -12.34 22.37 26.14
C ALA A 500 -12.45 20.87 26.44
N THR A 501 -12.04 20.08 25.46
CA THR A 501 -11.93 18.62 25.61
C THR A 501 -10.74 18.09 24.83
N VAL A 502 -10.18 16.99 25.30
CA VAL A 502 -9.10 16.28 24.59
C VAL A 502 -9.42 14.82 24.37
N LEU A 503 -9.03 14.29 23.21
CA LEU A 503 -8.99 12.87 22.92
C LEU A 503 -7.55 12.45 22.59
N THR A 504 -7.02 11.47 23.31
CA THR A 504 -5.66 10.97 23.11
C THR A 504 -5.55 9.47 23.37
N LYS A 505 -4.47 8.86 22.90
CA LYS A 505 -4.03 7.50 23.26
C LYS A 505 -2.82 7.51 24.19
N SER A 506 -2.34 8.69 24.57
CA SER A 506 -1.09 8.86 25.30
C SER A 506 -1.31 9.22 26.77
N PRO A 507 -0.71 8.48 27.71
CA PRO A 507 -0.65 8.89 29.11
C PRO A 507 0.15 10.17 29.37
N LEU A 508 0.87 10.71 28.37
CA LEU A 508 1.62 11.98 28.50
C LEU A 508 0.71 13.14 28.89
N LEU A 509 -0.61 13.06 28.66
CA LEU A 509 -1.56 14.08 29.10
C LEU A 509 -1.51 14.31 30.62
N LEU A 510 -1.05 13.35 31.43
CA LEU A 510 -0.92 13.50 32.89
C LEU A 510 0.07 14.61 33.27
N ARG A 511 1.00 14.97 32.39
CA ARG A 511 1.91 16.11 32.57
C ARG A 511 1.16 17.43 32.84
N ASP A 512 -0.02 17.57 32.24
CA ASP A 512 -0.78 18.82 32.22
C ASP A 512 -2.00 18.79 33.18
N ILE A 513 -2.02 17.85 34.13
CA ILE A 513 -3.14 17.65 35.08
C ILE A 513 -3.41 18.89 35.94
N ASP A 514 -2.38 19.66 36.22
CA ASP A 514 -2.46 20.94 36.97
C ASP A 514 -3.32 21.97 36.23
N LEU A 515 -3.19 22.06 34.91
CA LEU A 515 -4.01 22.94 34.06
C LEU A 515 -5.43 22.40 33.90
N PHE A 516 -5.58 21.09 33.78
CA PHE A 516 -6.89 20.45 33.64
C PHE A 516 -7.77 20.71 34.89
N LYS A 517 -7.21 20.59 36.08
CA LYS A 517 -7.93 20.91 37.32
C LYS A 517 -8.46 22.35 37.29
N LYS A 518 -7.62 23.31 36.93
CA LYS A 518 -8.02 24.72 36.83
C LYS A 518 -9.08 24.93 35.76
N LEU A 519 -8.97 24.26 34.57
CA LEU A 519 -9.95 24.35 33.51
C LEU A 519 -11.31 23.76 33.90
N VAL A 520 -11.32 22.67 34.67
CA VAL A 520 -12.55 22.09 35.22
C VAL A 520 -13.28 23.12 36.08
N ASP A 521 -12.56 23.83 36.96
CA ASP A 521 -13.13 24.78 37.89
C ASP A 521 -13.67 26.06 37.21
N VAL A 522 -12.98 26.59 36.18
CA VAL A 522 -13.27 27.92 35.64
C VAL A 522 -14.03 27.95 34.31
N ALA A 523 -13.96 26.85 33.53
CA ALA A 523 -14.50 26.87 32.17
C ALA A 523 -15.23 25.56 31.79
N GLY A 524 -14.88 24.47 32.46
CA GLY A 524 -15.29 23.13 32.11
C GLY A 524 -14.30 22.43 31.15
N PHE A 525 -13.84 21.27 31.60
CA PHE A 525 -12.93 20.44 30.86
C PHE A 525 -13.22 18.94 31.06
N ALA A 526 -12.96 18.16 30.04
CA ALA A 526 -13.00 16.69 30.12
C ALA A 526 -11.92 16.07 29.25
N ALA A 527 -11.24 15.08 29.81
CA ALA A 527 -10.28 14.26 29.07
C ALA A 527 -10.94 12.97 28.57
N SER A 528 -10.56 12.50 27.39
CA SER A 528 -10.99 11.23 26.83
C SER A 528 -9.78 10.42 26.39
N LEU A 529 -9.72 9.14 26.82
CA LEU A 529 -8.70 8.22 26.33
C LEU A 529 -9.33 7.17 25.43
N SER A 530 -8.69 6.97 24.26
CA SER A 530 -9.10 5.94 23.31
C SER A 530 -8.49 4.59 23.70
N ILE A 531 -9.35 3.59 23.97
CA ILE A 531 -8.95 2.23 24.38
C ILE A 531 -9.80 1.23 23.61
N PRO A 532 -9.44 0.93 22.34
CA PRO A 532 -10.25 0.06 21.48
C PRO A 532 -10.20 -1.41 21.89
N THR A 533 -9.13 -1.85 22.56
CA THR A 533 -8.92 -3.24 22.96
C THR A 533 -7.93 -3.32 24.11
N ILE A 534 -8.05 -4.38 24.94
CA ILE A 534 -7.05 -4.80 25.94
C ILE A 534 -6.37 -6.12 25.52
N ASP A 535 -6.88 -6.76 24.45
CA ASP A 535 -6.22 -7.91 23.87
C ASP A 535 -4.90 -7.52 23.24
N GLU A 536 -3.83 -8.12 23.73
CA GLU A 536 -2.45 -7.83 23.34
C GLU A 536 -2.21 -8.03 21.85
N ARG A 537 -2.82 -9.07 21.26
CA ARG A 537 -2.67 -9.40 19.85
C ARG A 537 -3.40 -8.37 18.97
N ALA A 538 -4.62 -8.01 19.32
CA ALA A 538 -5.40 -7.02 18.62
C ALA A 538 -4.77 -5.62 18.73
N TRP A 539 -4.31 -5.22 19.91
CA TRP A 539 -3.60 -3.96 20.12
C TRP A 539 -2.32 -3.87 19.28
N ARG A 540 -1.45 -4.87 19.33
CA ARG A 540 -0.22 -4.88 18.53
C ARG A 540 -0.46 -4.90 17.04
N ALA A 541 -1.54 -5.52 16.60
CA ALA A 541 -1.90 -5.57 15.19
C ALA A 541 -2.46 -4.24 14.68
N SER A 542 -3.26 -3.55 15.51
CA SER A 542 -3.96 -2.33 15.09
C SER A 542 -3.25 -1.03 15.50
N GLU A 543 -2.55 -1.02 16.66
CA GLU A 543 -1.95 0.19 17.25
C GLU A 543 -0.53 -0.04 17.78
N PRO A 544 0.44 -0.56 17.01
CA PRO A 544 1.71 -1.13 17.48
C PRO A 544 2.65 -0.13 18.15
N ARG A 545 2.48 1.17 17.95
CA ARG A 545 3.35 2.23 18.51
C ARG A 545 2.64 3.13 19.51
N THR A 546 1.43 2.78 19.88
CA THR A 546 0.73 3.51 20.93
C THR A 546 1.07 2.94 22.32
N PRO A 547 1.00 3.70 23.39
CA PRO A 547 1.15 3.20 24.74
C PRO A 547 0.19 2.05 25.04
N HIS A 548 0.63 1.12 25.89
CA HIS A 548 -0.15 -0.07 26.24
C HIS A 548 -1.55 0.30 26.77
N PRO A 549 -2.62 -0.40 26.38
CA PRO A 549 -3.98 -0.06 26.80
C PRO A 549 -4.19 0.03 28.31
N ARG A 550 -3.54 -0.83 29.10
CA ARG A 550 -3.61 -0.76 30.58
C ARG A 550 -3.00 0.53 31.13
N LYS A 551 -1.93 1.05 30.52
CA LYS A 551 -1.36 2.36 30.90
C LYS A 551 -2.32 3.52 30.62
N ARG A 552 -3.17 3.38 29.61
CA ARG A 552 -4.23 4.37 29.34
C ARG A 552 -5.34 4.28 30.39
N ILE A 553 -5.68 3.09 30.89
CA ILE A 553 -6.64 2.90 31.99
C ILE A 553 -6.09 3.48 33.30
N GLU A 554 -4.80 3.24 33.60
CA GLU A 554 -4.13 3.84 34.73
C GLU A 554 -4.19 5.38 34.67
N ALA A 555 -3.99 5.96 33.50
CA ALA A 555 -4.11 7.41 33.33
C ALA A 555 -5.55 7.93 33.53
N VAL A 556 -6.57 7.17 33.15
CA VAL A 556 -7.97 7.49 33.47
C VAL A 556 -8.19 7.52 34.98
N ALA A 557 -7.66 6.52 35.69
CA ALA A 557 -7.78 6.45 37.15
C ALA A 557 -7.09 7.65 37.86
N GLU A 558 -5.94 8.05 37.34
CA GLU A 558 -5.18 9.18 37.89
C GLU A 558 -5.89 10.53 37.69
N LEU A 559 -6.42 10.76 36.49
CA LEU A 559 -7.21 11.95 36.16
C LEU A 559 -8.44 12.05 37.07
N ASN A 560 -9.22 10.97 37.18
CA ASN A 560 -10.43 10.99 38.05
C ASN A 560 -10.10 11.17 39.53
N ARG A 561 -9.03 10.55 40.05
CA ARG A 561 -8.55 10.78 41.40
C ARG A 561 -8.14 12.25 41.64
N ALA A 562 -7.64 12.91 40.61
CA ALA A 562 -7.26 14.32 40.67
C ALA A 562 -8.46 15.28 40.49
N GLY A 563 -9.68 14.78 40.37
CA GLY A 563 -10.89 15.60 40.14
C GLY A 563 -11.09 16.05 38.68
N VAL A 564 -10.35 15.49 37.71
CA VAL A 564 -10.50 15.79 36.30
C VAL A 564 -11.42 14.74 35.68
N PRO A 565 -12.60 15.11 35.15
CA PRO A 565 -13.49 14.16 34.51
C PRO A 565 -12.80 13.44 33.34
N ALA A 566 -12.60 12.14 33.48
CA ALA A 566 -11.96 11.33 32.46
C ALA A 566 -12.93 10.29 31.90
N HIS A 567 -13.03 10.28 30.58
CA HIS A 567 -13.89 9.41 29.80
C HIS A 567 -13.07 8.37 29.04
N VAL A 568 -13.70 7.25 28.69
CA VAL A 568 -13.09 6.26 27.80
C VAL A 568 -13.89 6.14 26.52
N LEU A 569 -13.19 6.13 25.40
CA LEU A 569 -13.77 5.86 24.10
C LEU A 569 -13.24 4.50 23.60
N ILE A 570 -14.11 3.49 23.56
CA ILE A 570 -13.81 2.20 22.92
C ILE A 570 -13.97 2.38 21.41
N ALA A 571 -12.92 2.89 20.78
CA ALA A 571 -12.95 3.24 19.36
C ALA A 571 -11.58 3.00 18.69
N PRO A 572 -11.62 2.40 17.48
CA PRO A 572 -12.81 1.87 16.81
C PRO A 572 -13.22 0.48 17.31
N LEU A 573 -14.53 0.22 17.42
CA LEU A 573 -15.06 -1.12 17.53
C LEU A 573 -15.07 -1.78 16.15
N MET A 574 -14.41 -2.92 16.05
CA MET A 574 -14.19 -3.68 14.82
C MET A 574 -14.89 -5.04 14.92
N PRO A 575 -16.03 -5.23 14.21
CA PRO A 575 -16.84 -6.45 14.30
C PRO A 575 -16.05 -7.75 14.07
N GLY A 576 -16.06 -8.66 15.05
CA GLY A 576 -15.34 -9.93 15.03
C GLY A 576 -13.86 -9.84 15.46
N ILE A 577 -13.36 -8.64 15.83
CA ILE A 577 -11.96 -8.44 16.23
C ILE A 577 -11.88 -8.05 17.72
N ASN A 578 -12.55 -6.96 18.10
CA ASN A 578 -12.51 -6.43 19.47
C ASN A 578 -13.91 -6.17 20.06
N ASP A 579 -14.93 -6.77 19.49
CA ASP A 579 -16.33 -6.61 19.86
C ASP A 579 -16.95 -7.85 20.55
N SER A 580 -16.10 -8.78 21.03
CA SER A 580 -16.62 -9.91 21.80
C SER A 580 -17.21 -9.42 23.13
N PRO A 581 -18.38 -9.96 23.57
CA PRO A 581 -19.00 -9.54 24.83
C PRO A 581 -18.04 -9.60 26.02
N LYS A 582 -17.26 -10.67 26.12
CA LYS A 582 -16.28 -10.87 27.19
C LYS A 582 -15.22 -9.75 27.22
N GLN A 583 -14.65 -9.41 26.06
CA GLN A 583 -13.62 -8.37 25.97
C GLN A 583 -14.17 -6.98 26.27
N VAL A 584 -15.35 -6.66 25.75
CA VAL A 584 -16.02 -5.38 26.01
C VAL A 584 -16.39 -5.25 27.51
N GLU A 585 -16.92 -6.31 28.12
CA GLU A 585 -17.22 -6.35 29.55
C GLU A 585 -15.95 -6.19 30.40
N GLU A 586 -14.83 -6.81 30.05
CA GLU A 586 -13.56 -6.66 30.76
C GLU A 586 -13.02 -5.21 30.66
N ILE A 587 -13.08 -4.59 29.46
CA ILE A 587 -12.69 -3.16 29.33
C ILE A 587 -13.59 -2.29 30.20
N LEU A 588 -14.88 -2.53 30.21
CA LEU A 588 -15.84 -1.73 30.98
C LEU A 588 -15.68 -1.93 32.49
N ALA A 589 -15.36 -3.13 32.95
CA ALA A 589 -15.02 -3.38 34.36
C ALA A 589 -13.78 -2.58 34.79
N LEU A 590 -12.69 -2.67 34.02
CA LEU A 590 -11.48 -1.89 34.26
C LEU A 590 -11.72 -0.36 34.21
N CYS A 591 -12.64 0.09 33.33
CA CYS A 591 -13.04 1.49 33.30
C CYS A 591 -13.82 1.89 34.58
N GLY A 592 -14.67 1.00 35.09
CA GLY A 592 -15.38 1.21 36.38
C GLY A 592 -14.41 1.28 37.55
N GLU A 593 -13.47 0.36 37.66
CA GLU A 593 -12.40 0.37 38.67
C GLU A 593 -11.54 1.63 38.59
N ALA A 594 -11.27 2.13 37.38
CA ALA A 594 -10.55 3.39 37.15
C ALA A 594 -11.40 4.65 37.43
N GLY A 595 -12.65 4.51 37.82
CA GLY A 595 -13.56 5.62 38.10
C GLY A 595 -13.94 6.42 36.84
N ALA A 596 -13.89 5.82 35.63
CA ALA A 596 -14.22 6.53 34.43
C ALA A 596 -15.63 7.15 34.49
N THR A 597 -15.72 8.46 34.29
CA THR A 597 -16.99 9.20 34.39
C THR A 597 -18.00 8.70 33.38
N THR A 598 -17.57 8.45 32.15
CA THR A 598 -18.40 7.87 31.11
C THR A 598 -17.59 6.98 30.18
N VAL A 599 -18.27 6.00 29.58
CA VAL A 599 -17.67 5.17 28.51
C VAL A 599 -18.57 5.18 27.29
N GLY A 600 -17.98 5.46 26.13
CA GLY A 600 -18.62 5.38 24.83
C GLY A 600 -17.97 4.34 23.93
N GLY A 601 -18.67 3.97 22.87
CA GLY A 601 -18.11 3.12 21.82
C GLY A 601 -18.46 3.65 20.43
N LEU A 602 -17.52 3.59 19.52
CA LEU A 602 -17.72 4.00 18.14
C LEU A 602 -17.31 2.89 17.19
N GLY A 603 -18.24 2.49 16.32
CA GLY A 603 -17.94 1.52 15.26
C GLY A 603 -16.92 2.08 14.26
N LEU A 604 -16.15 1.21 13.68
CA LEU A 604 -15.15 1.56 12.66
C LEU A 604 -15.78 2.32 11.50
N HIS A 605 -15.09 3.37 11.05
CA HIS A 605 -15.50 4.20 9.92
C HIS A 605 -14.48 4.08 8.79
N LEU A 606 -14.93 3.63 7.61
CA LEU A 606 -14.09 3.33 6.44
C LEU A 606 -14.43 4.25 5.27
N LYS A 607 -13.98 5.52 5.31
CA LYS A 607 -14.21 6.50 4.26
C LYS A 607 -13.04 6.57 3.28
N GLY A 608 -13.35 6.54 1.97
CA GLY A 608 -12.35 6.70 0.92
C GLY A 608 -11.24 5.64 1.00
N GLU A 609 -9.99 6.07 0.85
CA GLU A 609 -8.81 5.19 0.88
C GLU A 609 -8.64 4.41 2.20
N VAL A 610 -9.20 4.90 3.32
CA VAL A 610 -9.14 4.19 4.62
C VAL A 610 -9.82 2.82 4.54
N ARG A 611 -10.81 2.64 3.67
CA ARG A 611 -11.48 1.36 3.46
C ARG A 611 -10.52 0.32 2.90
N GLU A 612 -9.82 0.64 1.82
CA GLU A 612 -8.85 -0.28 1.20
C GLU A 612 -7.71 -0.61 2.17
N ILE A 613 -7.24 0.39 2.87
CA ILE A 613 -6.23 0.28 3.91
C ILE A 613 -6.64 -0.71 5.01
N PHE A 614 -7.84 -0.56 5.54
CA PHE A 614 -8.35 -1.44 6.58
C PHE A 614 -8.60 -2.86 6.07
N LEU A 615 -9.18 -3.01 4.88
CA LEU A 615 -9.40 -4.32 4.28
C LEU A 615 -8.09 -5.05 4.00
N ASP A 616 -7.04 -4.33 3.58
CA ASP A 616 -5.71 -4.90 3.40
C ASP A 616 -5.09 -5.35 4.72
N TRP A 617 -5.19 -4.52 5.76
CA TRP A 617 -4.79 -4.90 7.12
C TRP A 617 -5.57 -6.13 7.60
N LEU A 618 -6.88 -6.15 7.38
CA LEU A 618 -7.77 -7.25 7.77
C LEU A 618 -7.40 -8.55 7.05
N ARG A 619 -7.06 -8.47 5.76
CA ARG A 619 -6.55 -9.63 4.98
C ARG A 619 -5.32 -10.26 5.62
N GLY A 620 -4.45 -9.44 6.20
CA GLY A 620 -3.25 -9.92 6.89
C GLY A 620 -3.50 -10.42 8.32
N TYR A 621 -4.44 -9.81 9.03
CA TYR A 621 -4.68 -10.07 10.45
C TYR A 621 -5.78 -11.10 10.70
N ARG A 622 -6.94 -10.97 10.05
CA ARG A 622 -8.12 -11.82 10.18
C ARG A 622 -8.80 -12.02 8.82
N PRO A 623 -8.17 -12.78 7.93
CA PRO A 623 -8.70 -13.02 6.57
C PRO A 623 -10.08 -13.69 6.57
N ASP A 624 -10.40 -14.45 7.62
CA ASP A 624 -11.71 -15.07 7.84
C ASP A 624 -12.86 -14.04 7.97
N LEU A 625 -12.56 -12.80 8.31
CA LEU A 625 -13.56 -11.74 8.46
C LEU A 625 -13.74 -10.87 7.21
N LEU A 626 -12.95 -11.08 6.16
CA LEU A 626 -12.94 -10.18 5.00
C LEU A 626 -14.32 -10.08 4.33
N ASP A 627 -14.91 -11.22 3.96
CA ASP A 627 -16.23 -11.27 3.32
C ASP A 627 -17.32 -10.62 4.20
N ARG A 628 -17.17 -10.74 5.54
CA ARG A 628 -18.06 -10.06 6.49
C ARG A 628 -17.91 -8.54 6.38
N TYR A 629 -16.68 -8.02 6.35
CA TYR A 629 -16.44 -6.60 6.25
C TYR A 629 -16.82 -6.02 4.89
N GLU A 630 -16.60 -6.74 3.80
CA GLU A 630 -17.06 -6.33 2.47
C GLU A 630 -18.58 -6.16 2.44
N ARG A 631 -19.35 -7.10 3.05
CA ARG A 631 -20.80 -6.97 3.18
C ARG A 631 -21.21 -5.84 4.13
N LEU A 632 -20.57 -5.71 5.29
CA LEU A 632 -20.87 -4.65 6.26
C LEU A 632 -20.71 -3.25 5.70
N TYR A 633 -19.74 -3.05 4.81
CA TYR A 633 -19.44 -1.75 4.20
C TYR A 633 -19.86 -1.63 2.73
N ALA A 634 -20.66 -2.56 2.21
CA ALA A 634 -21.17 -2.49 0.83
C ALA A 634 -21.97 -1.21 0.58
N GLY A 635 -22.72 -0.74 1.56
CA GLY A 635 -23.55 0.46 1.49
C GLY A 635 -22.84 1.80 1.77
N GLY A 636 -21.50 1.80 2.00
CA GLY A 636 -20.76 3.05 2.24
C GLY A 636 -19.73 2.98 3.36
N ALA A 637 -19.36 4.14 3.90
CA ALA A 637 -18.27 4.30 4.87
C ALA A 637 -18.64 3.89 6.31
N PHE A 638 -19.90 3.70 6.62
CA PHE A 638 -20.39 3.40 7.97
C PHE A 638 -20.91 1.98 8.04
N LEU A 639 -20.81 1.37 9.23
CA LEU A 639 -21.49 0.11 9.55
C LEU A 639 -23.00 0.25 9.33
N PRO A 640 -23.70 -0.82 8.90
CA PRO A 640 -25.15 -0.84 8.83
C PRO A 640 -25.80 -0.51 10.18
N ARG A 641 -27.01 0.05 10.15
CA ARG A 641 -27.73 0.46 11.36
C ARG A 641 -27.84 -0.70 12.37
N GLN A 642 -28.20 -1.88 11.91
CA GLN A 642 -28.33 -3.08 12.75
C GLN A 642 -27.05 -3.41 13.51
N GLU A 643 -25.88 -3.35 12.84
CA GLU A 643 -24.59 -3.63 13.46
C GLU A 643 -24.16 -2.52 14.43
N ARG A 644 -24.45 -1.25 14.11
CA ARG A 644 -24.25 -0.12 15.02
C ARG A 644 -25.08 -0.26 16.28
N ASP A 645 -26.36 -0.66 16.14
CA ASP A 645 -27.28 -0.88 17.27
C ASP A 645 -26.82 -2.07 18.11
N ARG A 646 -26.30 -3.14 17.51
CA ARG A 646 -25.69 -4.29 18.21
C ARG A 646 -24.51 -3.87 19.06
N LEU A 647 -23.55 -3.12 18.47
CA LEU A 647 -22.36 -2.61 19.18
C LEU A 647 -22.75 -1.64 20.31
N ALA A 648 -23.68 -0.74 20.06
CA ALA A 648 -24.21 0.17 21.08
C ALA A 648 -24.89 -0.60 22.21
N GLY A 649 -25.61 -1.68 21.89
CA GLY A 649 -26.23 -2.58 22.86
C GLY A 649 -25.22 -3.29 23.77
N LEU A 650 -24.06 -3.72 23.21
CA LEU A 650 -22.98 -4.31 24.01
C LEU A 650 -22.43 -3.31 25.03
N ILE A 651 -22.10 -2.12 24.58
CA ILE A 651 -21.59 -1.06 25.46
C ILE A 651 -22.63 -0.70 26.52
N LYS A 652 -23.90 -0.56 26.16
CA LYS A 652 -24.99 -0.19 27.10
C LYS A 652 -25.17 -1.24 28.19
N ARG A 653 -25.16 -2.53 27.86
CA ARG A 653 -25.32 -3.62 28.84
C ARG A 653 -24.11 -3.72 29.77
N GLY A 654 -22.89 -3.76 29.24
CA GLY A 654 -21.70 -3.90 30.05
C GLY A 654 -21.45 -2.68 30.95
N ARG A 655 -21.76 -1.47 30.47
CA ARG A 655 -21.66 -0.24 31.25
C ARG A 655 -22.60 -0.22 32.46
N ARG A 656 -23.85 -0.69 32.30
CA ARG A 656 -24.77 -0.82 33.43
C ARG A 656 -24.25 -1.77 34.51
N ARG A 657 -23.59 -2.87 34.12
CA ARG A 657 -22.97 -3.81 35.04
C ARG A 657 -21.75 -3.22 35.76
N ALA A 658 -20.97 -2.41 35.04
CA ALA A 658 -19.76 -1.76 35.59
C ALA A 658 -20.04 -0.47 36.37
N GLY A 659 -21.30 -0.03 36.50
CA GLY A 659 -21.65 1.20 37.21
C GLY A 659 -21.19 2.49 36.52
N VAL A 660 -20.86 2.45 35.23
CA VAL A 660 -20.28 3.56 34.49
C VAL A 660 -21.33 4.35 33.71
N GLY A 661 -21.23 5.69 33.74
CA GLY A 661 -22.12 6.61 33.05
C GLY A 661 -22.17 6.46 31.53
N ALA A 662 -23.25 6.94 30.89
CA ALA A 662 -23.34 7.00 29.43
C ALA A 662 -22.47 8.13 28.90
N SER A 663 -21.52 7.82 28.00
CA SER A 663 -20.93 8.89 27.22
C SER A 663 -21.96 9.41 26.22
N ARG A 664 -22.55 10.51 26.59
CA ARG A 664 -22.67 11.60 25.60
C ARG A 664 -21.37 12.37 25.76
N PHE A 665 -20.63 12.64 24.67
CA PHE A 665 -19.63 13.71 24.71
C PHE A 665 -20.34 14.93 25.27
N GLN A 666 -20.26 15.17 26.58
CA GLN A 666 -20.96 16.29 27.16
C GLN A 666 -20.04 17.48 27.01
N VAL A 667 -20.38 18.39 26.13
CA VAL A 667 -19.90 19.77 26.22
C VAL A 667 -20.25 20.24 27.62
N PRO A 668 -19.29 20.78 28.41
CA PRO A 668 -19.56 21.33 29.72
C PRO A 668 -20.76 22.29 29.71
N ALA A 669 -21.55 22.32 30.76
CA ALA A 669 -22.86 22.99 30.82
C ALA A 669 -22.85 24.48 30.39
N ALA A 670 -21.73 25.19 30.57
CA ALA A 670 -21.53 26.56 30.10
C ALA A 670 -21.62 26.76 28.59
N GLY A 671 -21.36 25.70 27.78
CA GLY A 671 -21.48 25.74 26.31
C GLY A 671 -22.88 25.38 25.79
N ARG A 672 -23.77 24.83 26.63
CA ARG A 672 -25.13 24.48 26.19
C ARG A 672 -26.06 25.67 25.98
N ALA A 673 -25.98 26.67 26.83
CA ALA A 673 -26.80 27.88 26.70
C ALA A 673 -26.47 28.65 25.40
N ALA A 674 -25.19 28.75 25.04
CA ALA A 674 -24.74 29.38 23.80
C ALA A 674 -25.10 28.58 22.53
N ALA A 675 -25.21 27.26 22.62
CA ALA A 675 -25.57 26.40 21.51
C ALA A 675 -27.07 26.40 21.23
N GLU A 676 -27.91 26.50 22.26
CA GLU A 676 -29.38 26.59 22.13
C GLU A 676 -29.84 27.95 21.57
N GLU A 677 -29.16 29.06 21.91
CA GLU A 677 -29.41 30.36 21.30
C GLU A 677 -28.95 30.45 19.84
N ALA A 678 -27.88 29.77 19.46
CA ALA A 678 -27.41 29.72 18.06
C ALA A 678 -28.34 28.89 17.14
N GLU A 679 -29.01 27.86 17.67
CA GLU A 679 -29.99 27.07 16.92
C GLU A 679 -31.24 27.87 16.51
N ALA A 680 -31.60 28.92 17.27
CA ALA A 680 -32.73 29.76 16.96
C ALA A 680 -32.45 30.78 15.81
N VAL A 681 -31.20 31.06 15.50
CA VAL A 681 -30.80 32.10 14.51
C VAL A 681 -30.50 31.52 13.12
N ASP A 682 -30.12 30.25 12.98
CA ASP A 682 -29.59 29.67 11.74
C ASP A 682 -30.59 28.80 10.95
N ALA A 683 -31.90 28.93 11.26
CA ALA A 683 -32.97 28.26 10.50
C ALA A 683 -33.25 28.90 9.12
N ARG A 684 -32.46 29.89 8.68
CA ARG A 684 -32.62 30.56 7.36
C ARG A 684 -31.32 30.39 6.53
N GLY A 685 -31.40 29.47 5.60
CA GLY A 685 -30.33 28.89 4.80
C GLY A 685 -29.50 29.79 3.91
N SER A 686 -28.33 29.31 3.55
CA SER A 686 -27.77 29.26 2.19
C SER A 686 -26.42 28.55 2.22
N PRO A 687 -25.98 27.80 1.19
CA PRO A 687 -24.74 27.07 1.18
C PRO A 687 -23.57 28.01 0.90
N THR A 688 -22.63 28.09 1.82
CA THR A 688 -21.38 28.84 1.64
C THR A 688 -20.24 27.90 1.25
N PRO A 689 -19.32 28.26 0.32
CA PRO A 689 -18.27 27.42 -0.16
C PRO A 689 -17.19 27.17 0.91
N GLN A 690 -16.57 25.99 0.84
CA GLN A 690 -15.50 25.57 1.74
C GLN A 690 -14.35 26.58 1.78
N PRO A 691 -13.90 27.04 2.95
CA PRO A 691 -12.68 27.86 3.04
C PRO A 691 -11.45 27.02 2.78
N ARG A 692 -10.58 27.51 1.92
CA ARG A 692 -9.24 26.96 1.71
C ARG A 692 -8.46 27.03 3.01
N LEU A 693 -7.89 25.91 3.43
CA LEU A 693 -7.21 25.70 4.72
C LEU A 693 -5.75 26.20 4.74
N PHE A 694 -5.41 27.21 3.94
CA PHE A 694 -4.12 27.92 4.06
C PHE A 694 -4.25 29.33 3.47
#